data_582158faf94729172ff77cd34ef2e2f6
#
_entry.id   582158faf94729172ff77cd34ef2e2f6
#
_cell.length_a   1.000
_cell.length_b   1.000
_cell.length_c   1.000
_cell.angle_alpha   90.00
_cell.angle_beta   90.00
_cell.angle_gamma   90.00
#
_symmetry.space_group_name_H-M   'P 1'
#
loop_
_entity.id
_entity.type
_entity.pdbx_description
1 polymer ?
#
loop_
_entity_poly.entity_id
_entity_poly.type
_entity_poly.pdbx_seq_one_letter_code
_entity_poly.pdbx_strand_id
1 'polypeptide(L)'
;MKKFTFAIILMLCSIFVSAQDTITLNNGVYRIDTLAFYPIGPGSTYTALQLTRTTGGLLHVYFSKVCRTNPYISFEVTVGRDSILLGETVSSQANRHSKPGHRLFTGTNGDFYNTSGDVGLPTSATVCNGEFAYSPNNSRNVMAFDENNMPMLADRITFTGTAVKGENSYPVSHVNYNRLSDQLVIYNRYQGRSTKTNIYGNEATMVPCNGEVWNTTGTIHCVVTGVNLAAGNTPIPDGGVVLSGHGAAADFVATLAAGDTVTISMATILDGDTINVSNSLGGDTRPFMLYNGVVETNIDNIWNENHPRTGFGYSQSGDTVIMCVVDGRGVSMGCTTYTLAEIMQSGGAYAAINLDGGGSSTHYVAPFGAMNRTSDGPERSVSNALFAVNTAPDNDTIAAIAPYYPNVYLPKYGMCAPRIMGYNKYGALINTDVTGYVLSCDDADVGHIDNNVFVASGTKNGHFTVSYGDAQCPVYVIQDNEVEIKIVLDSVIIDKYHPYDVDIDAVIGLNSPKVLSKALSWEVADPTVCEVVDGVVHALTTGETILVGSLGNFSDTLKVIVENPATNILYAEKWDGSTNDEWTLTSSAISSWKTTLVSATGTEAAHIDFTYSSARSPYIKLGANFRLFGLPDSIGFRFNTRGMELLGAIISVRSNNNNLAQTFIFENINANAENELVVKVSDIKEYGSFAIYPLFVEGIRLNINSESLTEGNGYSVIINGLYLYYGNVVVTVTDFATDTRLDIYPNPATEFIYLPNECAGERYSIVDIEGRLVSSGVLTDNYINISGFAKGMYIINVNNKSSKIIIK
;
A
#
# COMPACT_ATOMS: atom_id res chain seq x y z
N MET A 1 -2.11 41.89 15.48
CA MET A 1 -2.17 40.45 15.14
C MET A 1 -2.21 40.35 13.63
N LYS A 2 -1.07 40.05 13.00
CA LYS A 2 -0.97 39.92 11.53
C LYS A 2 -1.43 38.51 11.20
N LYS A 3 -2.51 38.36 10.44
CA LYS A 3 -2.94 37.12 9.84
C LYS A 3 -1.85 36.72 8.82
N PHE A 4 -1.05 35.73 9.13
CA PHE A 4 -0.24 35.01 8.16
C PHE A 4 -1.19 34.11 7.37
N THR A 5 -1.66 34.58 6.25
CA THR A 5 -2.27 33.76 5.23
C THR A 5 -1.15 32.93 4.64
N PHE A 6 -1.07 31.68 4.97
CA PHE A 6 -0.18 30.71 4.32
C PHE A 6 -0.78 30.45 2.93
N ALA A 7 -0.45 31.29 1.97
CA ALA A 7 -0.67 30.96 0.59
C ALA A 7 0.28 29.80 0.29
N ILE A 8 -0.26 28.58 0.22
CA ILE A 8 0.35 27.53 -0.60
C ILE A 8 0.36 28.14 -2.01
N ILE A 9 1.49 28.68 -2.41
CA ILE A 9 1.73 29.00 -3.81
C ILE A 9 1.79 27.60 -4.47
N LEU A 10 0.64 27.05 -4.79
CA LEU A 10 0.51 26.21 -5.95
C LEU A 10 1.04 27.10 -7.09
N MET A 11 2.27 26.91 -7.48
CA MET A 11 2.75 27.33 -8.76
C MET A 11 1.99 26.48 -9.76
N LEU A 12 0.73 26.84 -9.95
CA LEU A 12 -0.10 26.46 -11.06
C LEU A 12 0.60 27.00 -12.29
N CYS A 13 1.49 26.20 -12.87
CA CYS A 13 1.59 26.22 -14.31
C CYS A 13 0.16 25.90 -14.79
N SER A 14 -0.59 26.92 -15.11
CA SER A 14 -1.81 26.83 -15.88
C SER A 14 -1.43 26.28 -17.24
N ILE A 15 -1.34 24.95 -17.33
CA ILE A 15 -1.29 24.27 -18.60
C ILE A 15 -2.74 24.25 -19.07
N PHE A 16 -3.11 25.33 -19.81
CA PHE A 16 -4.27 25.25 -20.69
C PHE A 16 -3.88 24.28 -21.80
N VAL A 17 -4.30 23.03 -21.64
CA VAL A 17 -4.12 22.03 -22.70
C VAL A 17 -5.15 22.27 -23.78
N SER A 18 -4.68 22.84 -24.88
CA SER A 18 -5.29 22.66 -26.19
C SER A 18 -4.18 22.21 -27.13
N ALA A 19 -3.77 21.00 -26.98
CA ALA A 19 -3.00 20.09 -27.83
C ALA A 19 -2.40 19.03 -26.89
N GLN A 20 -2.33 17.80 -27.30
CA GLN A 20 -1.64 16.74 -26.55
C GLN A 20 -0.20 17.22 -26.31
N ASP A 21 0.20 17.38 -25.05
CA ASP A 21 1.57 17.76 -24.71
C ASP A 21 2.53 16.72 -25.26
N THR A 22 3.54 17.17 -25.99
CA THR A 22 4.56 16.28 -26.54
C THR A 22 5.94 16.71 -26.08
N ILE A 23 6.80 15.72 -25.90
CA ILE A 23 8.24 15.93 -25.68
C ILE A 23 9.01 15.26 -26.80
N THR A 24 10.03 15.97 -27.31
CA THR A 24 10.97 15.39 -28.26
C THR A 24 12.21 14.95 -27.49
N LEU A 25 12.50 13.66 -27.51
CA LEU A 25 13.73 13.06 -26.98
C LEU A 25 14.59 12.58 -28.15
N ASN A 26 15.85 12.25 -27.89
CA ASN A 26 16.82 11.83 -28.92
C ASN A 26 16.33 10.65 -29.80
N ASN A 27 15.46 9.82 -29.25
CA ASN A 27 14.97 8.61 -29.91
C ASN A 27 13.50 8.73 -30.43
N GLY A 28 12.90 9.92 -30.41
CA GLY A 28 11.59 10.17 -31.00
C GLY A 28 10.75 11.22 -30.29
N VAL A 29 9.53 11.40 -30.81
CA VAL A 29 8.51 12.27 -30.22
C VAL A 29 7.58 11.44 -29.39
N TYR A 30 7.29 11.92 -28.19
CA TYR A 30 6.42 11.24 -27.21
C TYR A 30 5.24 12.13 -26.84
N ARG A 31 4.06 11.56 -26.77
CA ARG A 31 2.92 12.15 -26.07
C ARG A 31 3.13 11.98 -24.59
N ILE A 32 2.81 13.02 -23.82
CA ILE A 32 2.89 13.01 -22.35
C ILE A 32 1.50 12.77 -21.78
N ASP A 33 1.35 11.72 -20.98
CA ASP A 33 0.18 11.46 -20.17
C ASP A 33 0.60 11.52 -18.68
N THR A 34 -0.01 12.43 -17.90
CA THR A 34 0.26 12.54 -16.47
C THR A 34 -0.58 11.52 -15.71
N LEU A 35 0.08 10.50 -15.15
CA LEU A 35 -0.56 9.43 -14.38
C LEU A 35 -0.83 9.83 -12.92
N ALA A 36 -0.02 10.72 -12.36
CA ALA A 36 -0.21 11.26 -11.02
C ALA A 36 0.58 12.56 -10.85
N PHE A 37 0.02 13.51 -10.10
CA PHE A 37 0.70 14.73 -9.70
C PHE A 37 0.12 15.24 -8.39
N TYR A 38 0.89 15.18 -7.29
CA TYR A 38 0.43 15.64 -5.99
C TYR A 38 1.60 16.02 -5.07
N PRO A 39 1.37 16.88 -4.06
CA PRO A 39 2.34 17.14 -3.00
C PRO A 39 2.65 15.87 -2.20
N ILE A 40 3.90 15.71 -1.77
CA ILE A 40 4.34 14.54 -0.97
C ILE A 40 5.00 14.94 0.36
N GLY A 41 5.32 16.21 0.52
CA GLY A 41 5.98 16.75 1.70
C GLY A 41 6.09 18.26 1.62
N PRO A 42 6.72 18.92 2.60
CA PRO A 42 6.86 20.37 2.64
C PRO A 42 7.47 20.93 1.34
N GLY A 43 6.67 21.66 0.54
CA GLY A 43 7.10 22.24 -0.74
C GLY A 43 7.56 21.24 -1.80
N SER A 44 7.22 19.97 -1.66
CA SER A 44 7.74 18.90 -2.51
C SER A 44 6.60 18.19 -3.24
N THR A 45 6.86 17.74 -4.49
CA THR A 45 5.85 17.12 -5.35
C THR A 45 6.33 15.79 -5.90
N TYR A 46 5.40 14.88 -6.12
CA TYR A 46 5.57 13.67 -6.91
C TYR A 46 4.85 13.80 -8.24
N THR A 47 5.46 13.26 -9.30
CA THR A 47 4.89 13.20 -10.64
C THR A 47 5.16 11.82 -11.24
N ALA A 48 4.12 11.17 -11.74
CA ALA A 48 4.26 9.99 -12.58
C ALA A 48 3.76 10.31 -13.99
N LEU A 49 4.56 9.98 -14.99
CA LEU A 49 4.26 10.23 -16.40
C LEU A 49 4.30 8.92 -17.18
N GLN A 50 3.42 8.80 -18.16
CA GLN A 50 3.59 7.89 -19.28
C GLN A 50 3.96 8.71 -20.51
N LEU A 51 5.09 8.39 -21.11
CA LEU A 51 5.54 8.96 -22.38
C LEU A 51 5.30 7.92 -23.47
N THR A 52 4.31 8.14 -24.34
CA THR A 52 3.96 7.22 -25.42
C THR A 52 4.59 7.70 -26.73
N ARG A 53 5.53 6.91 -27.26
CA ARG A 53 6.25 7.26 -28.48
C ARG A 53 5.33 7.14 -29.70
N THR A 54 5.35 8.11 -30.60
CA THR A 54 4.51 8.16 -31.81
C THR A 54 4.77 6.97 -32.77
N THR A 55 5.97 6.38 -32.71
CA THR A 55 6.36 5.20 -33.51
C THR A 55 6.19 3.86 -32.78
N GLY A 56 5.54 3.86 -31.63
CA GLY A 56 5.31 2.70 -30.79
C GLY A 56 6.27 2.54 -29.63
N GLY A 57 5.77 1.98 -28.54
CA GLY A 57 6.46 1.81 -27.26
C GLY A 57 6.22 2.97 -26.31
N LEU A 58 6.46 2.75 -25.02
CA LEU A 58 6.22 3.74 -23.97
C LEU A 58 7.32 3.72 -22.89
N LEU A 59 7.40 4.83 -22.14
CA LEU A 59 8.22 4.97 -20.93
C LEU A 59 7.33 5.36 -19.77
N HIS A 60 7.52 4.73 -18.61
CA HIS A 60 7.00 5.22 -17.33
C HIS A 60 8.12 5.96 -16.61
N VAL A 61 7.84 7.20 -16.23
CA VAL A 61 8.79 8.12 -15.61
C VAL A 61 8.22 8.64 -14.30
N TYR A 62 9.04 8.61 -13.27
CA TYR A 62 8.66 9.02 -11.92
C TYR A 62 9.61 10.09 -11.41
N PHE A 63 9.06 11.19 -10.93
CA PHE A 63 9.83 12.30 -10.37
C PHE A 63 9.41 12.60 -8.94
N SER A 64 10.39 12.87 -8.08
CA SER A 64 10.21 13.70 -6.89
C SER A 64 11.00 14.99 -7.06
N LYS A 65 10.32 16.14 -6.94
CA LYS A 65 10.93 17.46 -6.90
C LYS A 65 10.82 17.98 -5.46
N VAL A 66 11.97 18.19 -4.83
CA VAL A 66 12.08 18.53 -3.40
C VAL A 66 12.58 19.95 -3.25
N CYS A 67 11.81 20.80 -2.60
CA CYS A 67 12.16 22.18 -2.31
C CYS A 67 13.18 22.25 -1.14
N ARG A 68 14.47 22.27 -1.45
CA ARG A 68 15.57 22.32 -0.48
C ARG A 68 15.49 23.52 0.47
N THR A 69 15.00 24.66 -0.01
CA THR A 69 14.91 25.89 0.79
C THR A 69 13.78 25.88 1.82
N ASN A 70 12.94 24.87 1.84
CA ASN A 70 11.94 24.73 2.89
C ASN A 70 12.63 24.37 4.22
N PRO A 71 12.37 25.11 5.34
CA PRO A 71 13.09 24.93 6.59
C PRO A 71 12.89 23.57 7.26
N TYR A 72 11.92 22.79 6.79
CA TYR A 72 11.64 21.45 7.30
C TYR A 72 12.18 20.33 6.39
N ILE A 73 13.01 20.68 5.41
CA ILE A 73 13.61 19.70 4.50
C ILE A 73 15.10 19.54 4.82
N SER A 74 15.52 18.29 4.93
CA SER A 74 16.92 17.87 4.87
C SER A 74 17.07 16.65 3.97
N PHE A 75 18.32 16.22 3.75
CA PHE A 75 18.62 15.03 2.96
C PHE A 75 19.43 14.06 3.79
N GLU A 76 19.25 12.77 3.54
CA GLU A 76 19.98 11.71 4.20
C GLU A 76 20.35 10.62 3.20
N VAL A 77 21.62 10.22 3.24
CA VAL A 77 22.09 8.98 2.63
C VAL A 77 22.10 7.89 3.70
N THR A 78 21.49 6.76 3.40
CA THR A 78 21.47 5.59 4.28
C THR A 78 22.22 4.43 3.66
N VAL A 79 22.72 3.51 4.48
CA VAL A 79 23.30 2.23 4.01
C VAL A 79 22.47 1.06 4.53
N GLY A 80 22.40 -0.01 3.75
CA GLY A 80 21.59 -1.17 4.07
C GLY A 80 21.97 -1.77 5.43
N ARG A 81 20.99 -1.82 6.35
CA ARG A 81 21.16 -2.35 7.72
C ARG A 81 22.33 -1.70 8.49
N ASP A 82 22.62 -0.42 8.20
CA ASP A 82 23.74 0.36 8.75
C ASP A 82 25.11 -0.27 8.54
N SER A 83 25.29 -1.08 7.49
CA SER A 83 26.57 -1.71 7.15
C SER A 83 26.80 -1.73 5.64
N ILE A 84 27.96 -1.27 5.21
CA ILE A 84 28.40 -1.27 3.80
C ILE A 84 28.53 -2.68 3.18
N LEU A 85 28.45 -3.73 3.99
CA LEU A 85 28.54 -5.12 3.57
C LEU A 85 27.19 -5.85 3.57
N LEU A 86 26.11 -5.09 3.68
CA LEU A 86 24.74 -5.63 3.73
C LEU A 86 23.84 -4.82 2.79
N GLY A 87 22.93 -5.52 2.15
CA GLY A 87 21.90 -4.87 1.36
C GLY A 87 20.57 -4.76 2.12
N GLU A 88 19.77 -3.77 1.74
CA GLU A 88 18.40 -3.57 2.24
C GLU A 88 17.56 -2.86 1.17
N THR A 89 16.24 -3.12 1.10
CA THR A 89 15.38 -2.43 0.14
C THR A 89 15.25 -0.94 0.50
N VAL A 90 15.02 -0.08 -0.49
CA VAL A 90 14.84 1.37 -0.25
C VAL A 90 13.70 1.63 0.71
N SER A 91 12.56 0.95 0.53
CA SER A 91 11.40 1.07 1.43
C SER A 91 11.72 0.64 2.87
N SER A 92 12.52 -0.41 3.07
CA SER A 92 12.93 -0.85 4.40
C SER A 92 13.86 0.15 5.07
N GLN A 93 14.84 0.69 4.33
CA GLN A 93 15.75 1.75 4.82
C GLN A 93 14.95 2.98 5.25
N ALA A 94 13.99 3.44 4.41
CA ALA A 94 13.12 4.58 4.74
C ALA A 94 12.33 4.35 6.03
N ASN A 95 11.70 3.19 6.19
CA ASN A 95 10.90 2.85 7.37
C ASN A 95 11.77 2.76 8.63
N ARG A 96 12.97 2.19 8.53
CA ARG A 96 13.88 2.01 9.67
C ARG A 96 14.48 3.33 10.17
N HIS A 97 14.75 4.28 9.28
CA HIS A 97 15.30 5.59 9.64
C HIS A 97 14.22 6.61 10.03
N SER A 98 12.96 6.38 9.63
CA SER A 98 11.86 7.29 9.97
C SER A 98 11.47 7.22 11.45
N LYS A 99 11.39 8.39 12.09
CA LYS A 99 10.94 8.57 13.47
C LYS A 99 10.25 9.93 13.64
N PRO A 100 9.56 10.19 14.76
CA PRO A 100 8.97 11.50 15.03
C PRO A 100 9.96 12.66 14.82
N GLY A 101 9.55 13.67 14.04
CA GLY A 101 10.40 14.81 13.67
C GLY A 101 11.55 14.50 12.70
N HIS A 102 11.57 13.30 12.13
CA HIS A 102 12.57 12.88 11.15
C HIS A 102 11.96 11.80 10.25
N ARG A 103 11.14 12.20 9.27
CA ARG A 103 10.38 11.32 8.40
C ARG A 103 10.99 11.30 7.00
N LEU A 104 11.51 10.15 6.58
CA LEU A 104 11.97 9.94 5.21
C LEU A 104 10.74 9.79 4.32
N PHE A 105 10.44 10.80 3.49
CA PHE A 105 9.16 10.85 2.76
C PHE A 105 9.27 10.57 1.26
N THR A 106 10.45 10.73 0.66
CA THR A 106 10.72 10.30 -0.72
C THR A 106 12.20 9.98 -0.88
N GLY A 107 12.52 9.08 -1.79
CA GLY A 107 13.91 8.69 -2.05
C GLY A 107 14.06 7.73 -3.21
N THR A 108 15.32 7.42 -3.53
CA THR A 108 15.70 6.46 -4.57
C THR A 108 16.86 5.60 -4.09
N ASN A 109 17.07 4.45 -4.77
CA ASN A 109 18.34 3.72 -4.66
C ASN A 109 19.51 4.62 -5.05
N GLY A 110 20.70 4.29 -4.56
CA GLY A 110 21.90 5.10 -4.71
C GLY A 110 22.95 4.49 -5.64
N ASP A 111 24.16 4.28 -5.09
CA ASP A 111 25.36 3.85 -5.78
C ASP A 111 25.28 2.42 -6.34
N PHE A 112 26.09 2.15 -7.33
CA PHE A 112 26.47 0.80 -7.74
C PHE A 112 27.16 0.08 -6.58
N TYR A 113 27.08 -1.23 -6.55
CA TYR A 113 27.65 -2.04 -5.49
C TYR A 113 28.12 -3.40 -5.98
N ASN A 114 28.96 -4.06 -5.18
CA ASN A 114 29.43 -5.40 -5.49
C ASN A 114 28.33 -6.43 -5.33
N THR A 115 28.11 -7.24 -6.37
CA THR A 115 27.16 -8.36 -6.37
C THR A 115 27.83 -9.72 -6.10
N SER A 116 29.15 -9.73 -5.96
CA SER A 116 29.99 -10.91 -5.63
C SER A 116 31.13 -10.50 -4.72
N GLY A 117 31.69 -11.42 -3.98
CA GLY A 117 32.73 -11.14 -2.97
C GLY A 117 32.13 -10.42 -1.76
N ASP A 118 32.55 -9.18 -1.51
CA ASP A 118 31.95 -8.30 -0.49
C ASP A 118 30.62 -7.75 -0.99
N VAL A 119 29.59 -8.58 -1.00
CA VAL A 119 28.27 -8.25 -1.51
C VAL A 119 27.66 -7.09 -0.73
N GLY A 120 27.20 -6.08 -1.45
CA GLY A 120 26.63 -4.87 -0.86
C GLY A 120 27.62 -3.73 -0.71
N LEU A 121 28.94 -3.95 -0.86
CA LEU A 121 29.94 -2.89 -0.76
C LEU A 121 29.72 -1.84 -1.87
N PRO A 122 29.48 -0.56 -1.53
CA PRO A 122 29.31 0.51 -2.52
C PRO A 122 30.60 0.69 -3.35
N THR A 123 30.46 1.13 -4.59
CA THR A 123 31.62 1.30 -5.49
C THR A 123 32.33 2.64 -5.31
N SER A 124 31.70 3.62 -4.64
CA SER A 124 32.21 4.96 -4.45
C SER A 124 32.13 5.41 -3.01
N ALA A 125 32.65 6.62 -2.76
CA ALA A 125 32.54 7.25 -1.45
C ALA A 125 31.08 7.39 -1.02
N THR A 126 30.79 6.90 0.18
CA THR A 126 29.49 7.05 0.83
C THR A 126 29.66 7.80 2.15
N VAL A 127 28.97 8.91 2.30
CA VAL A 127 28.91 9.71 3.52
C VAL A 127 27.48 9.75 4.00
N CYS A 128 27.28 9.46 5.28
CA CYS A 128 25.99 9.46 5.94
C CYS A 128 26.04 10.44 7.14
N ASN A 129 25.27 11.52 7.07
CA ASN A 129 25.18 12.53 8.16
C ASN A 129 26.55 12.99 8.69
N GLY A 130 27.48 13.32 7.77
CA GLY A 130 28.80 13.82 8.10
C GLY A 130 29.86 12.76 8.46
N GLU A 131 29.49 11.49 8.45
CA GLU A 131 30.39 10.39 8.74
C GLU A 131 30.65 9.54 7.46
N PHE A 132 31.94 9.25 7.16
CA PHE A 132 32.24 8.31 6.10
C PHE A 132 31.75 6.91 6.45
N ALA A 133 30.77 6.39 5.70
CA ALA A 133 30.44 4.98 5.69
C ALA A 133 31.49 4.20 4.87
N TYR A 134 32.01 4.80 3.80
CA TYR A 134 33.04 4.21 2.93
C TYR A 134 33.87 5.33 2.29
N SER A 135 35.19 5.27 2.39
CA SER A 135 36.07 6.30 1.82
C SER A 135 36.34 6.07 0.34
N PRO A 136 36.62 7.13 -0.40
CA PRO A 136 36.85 7.04 -1.83
C PRO A 136 38.20 6.38 -2.16
N ASN A 137 38.21 5.59 -3.23
CA ASN A 137 39.42 5.02 -3.80
C ASN A 137 39.42 4.98 -5.32
N ASN A 138 38.40 5.58 -5.96
CA ASN A 138 38.22 5.58 -7.42
C ASN A 138 37.79 6.95 -7.95
N SER A 139 37.76 7.08 -9.29
CA SER A 139 37.35 8.31 -10.00
C SER A 139 35.94 8.11 -10.58
N ARG A 140 34.95 7.99 -9.73
CA ARG A 140 33.54 7.96 -10.14
C ARG A 140 32.88 9.28 -9.78
N ASN A 141 31.88 9.65 -10.58
CA ASN A 141 31.03 10.79 -10.27
C ASN A 141 30.37 10.59 -8.91
N VAL A 142 30.22 11.67 -8.16
CA VAL A 142 29.53 11.66 -6.89
C VAL A 142 28.50 12.78 -6.86
N MET A 143 27.38 12.49 -6.21
CA MET A 143 26.51 13.53 -5.69
C MET A 143 26.85 13.75 -4.22
N ALA A 144 26.80 14.98 -3.77
CA ALA A 144 27.05 15.35 -2.39
C ALA A 144 26.12 16.48 -1.94
N PHE A 145 25.96 16.58 -0.63
CA PHE A 145 25.36 17.74 0.04
C PHE A 145 26.37 18.28 1.05
N ASP A 146 26.48 19.59 1.12
CA ASP A 146 27.20 20.25 2.22
C ASP A 146 26.36 20.29 3.50
N GLU A 147 26.89 20.94 4.54
CA GLU A 147 26.21 21.13 5.83
C GLU A 147 24.94 22.01 5.74
N ASN A 148 24.74 22.76 4.65
CA ASN A 148 23.57 23.58 4.37
C ASN A 148 22.56 22.87 3.43
N ASN A 149 22.73 21.57 3.20
CA ASN A 149 21.98 20.79 2.22
C ASN A 149 22.12 21.29 0.77
N MET A 150 23.18 22.03 0.42
CA MET A 150 23.42 22.44 -0.96
C MET A 150 23.85 21.22 -1.79
N PRO A 151 23.12 20.87 -2.88
CA PRO A 151 23.48 19.75 -3.72
C PRO A 151 24.64 20.12 -4.63
N MET A 152 25.53 19.17 -4.83
CA MET A 152 26.72 19.29 -5.68
C MET A 152 26.94 18.02 -6.47
N LEU A 153 27.50 18.15 -7.64
CA LEU A 153 28.10 17.07 -8.41
C LEU A 153 29.58 17.29 -8.51
N ALA A 154 30.38 16.25 -8.35
CA ALA A 154 31.81 16.26 -8.50
C ALA A 154 32.28 15.04 -9.29
N ASP A 155 33.36 15.23 -10.09
CA ASP A 155 33.98 14.14 -10.83
C ASP A 155 34.55 13.06 -9.91
N ARG A 156 34.93 13.46 -8.72
CA ARG A 156 35.46 12.59 -7.67
C ARG A 156 35.43 13.29 -6.32
N ILE A 157 35.44 12.46 -5.32
CA ILE A 157 35.71 12.88 -3.94
C ILE A 157 37.07 12.27 -3.53
N THR A 158 37.93 13.07 -2.91
CA THR A 158 39.18 12.62 -2.32
C THR A 158 39.21 12.91 -0.83
N PHE A 159 40.00 12.12 -0.11
CA PHE A 159 40.08 12.18 1.34
C PHE A 159 41.54 12.27 1.77
N THR A 160 41.85 13.14 2.71
CA THR A 160 43.14 13.16 3.42
C THR A 160 42.89 13.09 4.91
N GLY A 161 43.69 12.34 5.65
CA GLY A 161 43.56 12.22 7.09
C GLY A 161 44.90 12.08 7.79
N THR A 162 44.98 12.49 9.06
CA THR A 162 46.16 12.33 9.91
C THR A 162 45.74 12.00 11.33
N ALA A 163 46.34 10.98 11.93
CA ALA A 163 46.24 10.65 13.35
C ALA A 163 47.50 11.12 14.09
N VAL A 164 47.31 11.84 15.17
CA VAL A 164 48.41 12.46 15.96
C VAL A 164 48.32 12.05 17.44
N LYS A 165 49.43 11.61 18.03
CA LYS A 165 49.61 11.42 19.45
C LYS A 165 50.90 12.13 19.89
N GLY A 166 50.78 13.24 20.65
CA GLY A 166 51.89 14.07 21.02
C GLY A 166 52.69 14.55 19.79
N GLU A 167 53.98 14.19 19.69
CA GLU A 167 54.82 14.52 18.53
C GLU A 167 54.74 13.49 17.37
N ASN A 168 54.14 12.33 17.63
CA ASN A 168 54.04 11.25 16.64
C ASN A 168 52.78 11.41 15.81
N SER A 169 52.92 11.29 14.48
CA SER A 169 51.79 11.34 13.56
C SER A 169 51.90 10.28 12.47
N TYR A 170 50.74 9.85 11.96
CA TYR A 170 50.67 8.96 10.82
C TYR A 170 49.48 9.31 9.93
N PRO A 171 49.65 9.26 8.57
CA PRO A 171 48.52 9.55 7.68
C PRO A 171 47.45 8.45 7.77
N VAL A 172 46.20 8.87 7.85
CA VAL A 172 45.03 7.98 7.72
C VAL A 172 44.71 7.81 6.26
N SER A 173 44.78 6.57 5.78
CA SER A 173 44.64 6.25 4.36
C SER A 173 43.20 6.14 3.92
N HIS A 174 42.34 5.54 4.75
CA HIS A 174 40.97 5.18 4.42
C HIS A 174 40.06 5.06 5.64
N VAL A 175 38.75 5.07 5.39
CA VAL A 175 37.70 4.70 6.34
C VAL A 175 36.92 3.49 5.77
N ASN A 176 36.76 2.43 6.56
CA ASN A 176 36.06 1.17 6.23
C ASN A 176 36.52 0.55 4.89
N TYR A 177 37.82 0.53 4.67
CA TYR A 177 38.44 0.00 3.49
C TYR A 177 39.43 -1.11 3.83
N ASN A 178 39.83 -1.90 2.84
CA ASN A 178 40.86 -2.94 3.02
C ASN A 178 42.17 -2.35 3.54
N ARG A 179 42.66 -2.84 4.67
CA ARG A 179 43.94 -2.41 5.24
C ARG A 179 45.10 -3.07 4.47
N LEU A 180 45.75 -2.31 3.61
CA LEU A 180 46.95 -2.74 2.89
C LEU A 180 48.23 -2.45 3.71
N SER A 181 49.41 -2.90 3.17
CA SER A 181 50.69 -2.64 3.81
C SER A 181 50.92 -1.14 3.97
N ASP A 182 51.47 -0.76 5.12
CA ASP A 182 51.81 0.60 5.50
C ASP A 182 50.62 1.58 5.53
N GLN A 183 49.40 1.06 5.59
CA GLN A 183 48.19 1.83 5.71
C GLN A 183 47.61 1.85 7.13
N LEU A 184 47.12 3.03 7.52
CA LEU A 184 46.33 3.27 8.71
C LEU A 184 44.90 3.50 8.30
N VAL A 185 43.98 2.65 8.76
CA VAL A 185 42.57 2.65 8.38
C VAL A 185 41.71 2.84 9.60
N ILE A 186 40.71 3.71 9.51
CA ILE A 186 39.65 3.85 10.51
C ILE A 186 38.50 2.91 10.16
N TYR A 187 38.07 2.10 11.15
CA TYR A 187 36.86 1.29 11.04
C TYR A 187 35.83 1.82 12.02
N ASN A 188 34.66 2.17 11.52
CA ASN A 188 33.53 2.64 12.31
C ASN A 188 32.32 1.70 12.18
N ARG A 189 31.19 2.09 12.78
CA ARG A 189 29.95 1.31 12.82
C ARG A 189 29.46 0.78 11.47
N TYR A 190 29.74 1.49 10.37
CA TYR A 190 29.32 1.07 9.02
C TYR A 190 30.07 -0.13 8.46
N GLN A 191 31.26 -0.49 9.02
CA GLN A 191 31.92 -1.75 8.73
C GLN A 191 31.15 -2.95 9.28
N GLY A 192 30.33 -2.74 10.31
CA GLY A 192 29.61 -3.74 11.07
C GLY A 192 30.18 -3.92 12.47
N ARG A 193 30.10 -5.13 13.06
CA ARG A 193 30.46 -5.38 14.46
C ARG A 193 31.95 -5.41 14.75
N SER A 194 32.79 -5.61 13.72
CA SER A 194 34.24 -5.73 13.88
C SER A 194 34.96 -5.30 12.60
N THR A 195 36.27 -5.09 12.70
CA THR A 195 37.11 -4.65 11.58
C THR A 195 37.21 -5.66 10.46
N LYS A 196 37.01 -6.96 10.71
CA LYS A 196 37.18 -8.07 9.79
C LYS A 196 38.58 -8.16 9.17
N THR A 197 39.58 -7.54 9.80
CA THR A 197 40.98 -7.58 9.37
C THR A 197 41.66 -8.86 9.79
N ASN A 198 42.82 -9.11 9.20
CA ASN A 198 43.72 -10.22 9.58
C ASN A 198 44.63 -9.86 10.78
N ILE A 199 45.39 -10.82 11.27
CA ILE A 199 46.25 -10.68 12.44
C ILE A 199 47.59 -9.96 12.18
N TYR A 200 47.89 -9.56 10.94
CA TYR A 200 49.18 -8.96 10.55
C TYR A 200 49.23 -7.43 10.80
N GLY A 201 48.57 -6.93 11.84
CA GLY A 201 48.59 -5.54 12.18
C GLY A 201 48.26 -5.30 13.64
N ASN A 202 48.25 -4.03 14.04
CA ASN A 202 47.89 -3.58 15.37
C ASN A 202 46.60 -2.74 15.29
N GLU A 203 45.73 -2.87 16.30
CA GLU A 203 44.42 -2.21 16.33
C GLU A 203 44.19 -1.51 17.64
N ALA A 204 43.82 -0.22 17.64
CA ALA A 204 43.44 0.56 18.80
C ALA A 204 41.96 0.91 18.77
N THR A 205 41.21 0.52 19.77
CA THR A 205 39.82 0.97 20.00
C THR A 205 39.80 2.34 20.59
N MET A 206 38.91 3.24 20.08
CA MET A 206 38.85 4.63 20.56
C MET A 206 37.40 5.12 20.54
N VAL A 207 37.13 6.09 21.44
CA VAL A 207 35.85 6.81 21.47
C VAL A 207 36.08 8.32 21.46
N PRO A 208 35.21 9.11 20.79
CA PRO A 208 35.30 10.57 20.80
C PRO A 208 35.29 11.16 22.19
N CYS A 209 36.09 12.18 22.42
CA CYS A 209 36.12 12.95 23.69
C CYS A 209 34.86 13.84 23.78
N ASN A 210 34.35 14.03 25.00
CA ASN A 210 33.36 15.07 25.33
C ASN A 210 32.11 15.12 24.39
N GLY A 211 31.74 14.01 23.76
CA GLY A 211 30.60 13.97 22.84
C GLY A 211 30.88 14.66 21.48
N GLU A 212 32.15 14.83 21.11
CA GLU A 212 32.50 15.28 19.76
C GLU A 212 31.92 14.33 18.73
N VAL A 213 31.50 14.86 17.57
CA VAL A 213 30.88 14.09 16.48
C VAL A 213 31.81 14.06 15.27
N TRP A 214 31.75 12.96 14.54
CA TRP A 214 32.50 12.81 13.30
C TRP A 214 32.01 13.78 12.22
N ASN A 215 32.97 14.34 11.49
CA ASN A 215 32.76 15.17 10.31
C ASN A 215 33.74 14.75 9.23
N THR A 216 33.36 14.92 7.97
CA THR A 216 34.24 14.57 6.85
C THR A 216 35.39 15.57 6.65
N THR A 217 35.26 16.77 7.20
CA THR A 217 36.30 17.79 7.23
C THR A 217 36.33 18.42 8.62
N GLY A 218 37.48 18.35 9.28
CA GLY A 218 37.66 18.88 10.64
C GLY A 218 38.60 18.03 11.49
N THR A 219 38.58 18.28 12.77
CA THR A 219 39.44 17.62 13.77
C THR A 219 38.57 17.04 14.88
N ILE A 220 38.85 15.79 15.29
CA ILE A 220 38.18 15.10 16.40
C ILE A 220 39.23 14.54 17.37
N HIS A 221 38.94 14.62 18.63
CA HIS A 221 39.79 14.03 19.69
C HIS A 221 39.16 12.74 20.19
N CYS A 222 39.95 11.66 20.20
CA CYS A 222 39.50 10.36 20.66
C CYS A 222 40.37 9.84 21.80
N VAL A 223 39.74 9.25 22.81
CA VAL A 223 40.46 8.51 23.87
C VAL A 223 40.60 7.05 23.46
N VAL A 224 41.84 6.55 23.53
CA VAL A 224 42.13 5.13 23.33
C VAL A 224 41.55 4.31 24.49
N THR A 225 40.72 3.33 24.20
CA THR A 225 40.10 2.44 25.19
C THR A 225 40.82 1.08 25.32
N GLY A 226 41.60 0.70 24.30
CA GLY A 226 42.38 -0.52 24.30
C GLY A 226 43.26 -0.62 23.05
N VAL A 227 44.34 -1.41 23.16
CA VAL A 227 45.25 -1.67 22.05
C VAL A 227 45.50 -3.18 21.94
N ASN A 228 45.33 -3.72 20.76
CA ASN A 228 45.51 -5.13 20.43
C ASN A 228 46.69 -5.26 19.45
N LEU A 229 47.80 -5.84 19.91
CA LEU A 229 48.98 -6.03 19.08
C LEU A 229 48.94 -7.40 18.37
N ALA A 230 49.44 -7.45 17.16
CA ALA A 230 49.40 -8.62 16.27
C ALA A 230 48.01 -9.30 16.25
N ALA A 231 46.99 -8.49 16.13
CA ALA A 231 45.59 -8.89 16.19
C ALA A 231 44.77 -8.25 15.07
N GLY A 232 43.71 -8.91 14.75
CA GLY A 232 42.70 -8.39 13.79
C GLY A 232 41.30 -8.75 14.26
N ASN A 233 40.33 -8.36 13.45
CA ASN A 233 38.91 -8.61 13.74
C ASN A 233 38.45 -8.04 15.08
N THR A 234 39.01 -6.90 15.49
CA THR A 234 38.66 -6.20 16.73
C THR A 234 37.21 -5.71 16.69
N PRO A 235 36.42 -5.95 17.74
CA PRO A 235 35.08 -5.38 17.87
C PRO A 235 35.15 -3.84 17.83
N ILE A 236 34.23 -3.23 17.07
CA ILE A 236 34.11 -1.79 16.99
C ILE A 236 33.24 -1.32 18.16
N PRO A 237 33.73 -0.39 19.00
CA PRO A 237 32.96 0.08 20.14
C PRO A 237 31.76 0.94 19.70
N ASP A 238 30.66 0.89 20.47
CA ASP A 238 29.49 1.73 20.22
C ASP A 238 29.88 3.22 20.33
N GLY A 239 29.52 3.97 19.28
CA GLY A 239 29.87 5.41 19.15
C GLY A 239 31.36 5.67 18.94
N GLY A 240 32.17 4.63 18.83
CA GLY A 240 33.61 4.73 18.64
C GLY A 240 34.11 4.15 17.31
N VAL A 241 35.43 4.02 17.21
CA VAL A 241 36.12 3.51 16.03
C VAL A 241 37.28 2.58 16.44
N VAL A 242 37.80 1.84 15.47
CA VAL A 242 39.07 1.13 15.57
C VAL A 242 40.05 1.75 14.58
N LEU A 243 41.17 2.20 15.07
CA LEU A 243 42.31 2.62 14.26
C LEU A 243 43.21 1.40 14.02
N SER A 244 43.33 0.96 12.77
CA SER A 244 43.95 -0.29 12.39
C SER A 244 45.13 -0.02 11.46
N GLY A 245 46.34 -0.41 11.89
CA GLY A 245 47.58 -0.23 11.16
C GLY A 245 48.24 -1.54 10.73
N HIS A 246 48.90 -1.56 9.56
CA HIS A 246 49.72 -2.63 9.07
C HIS A 246 51.09 -2.09 8.64
N GLY A 247 52.19 -2.86 8.78
CA GLY A 247 53.53 -2.37 8.49
C GLY A 247 53.91 -1.16 9.34
N ALA A 248 54.45 -0.10 8.75
CA ALA A 248 54.83 1.11 9.47
C ALA A 248 53.66 1.81 10.20
N ALA A 249 52.42 1.65 9.71
CA ALA A 249 51.25 2.08 10.43
C ALA A 249 50.94 1.26 11.70
N ALA A 250 51.30 -0.02 11.73
CA ALA A 250 51.19 -0.83 12.93
C ALA A 250 52.16 -0.36 14.03
N ASP A 251 53.38 0.11 13.66
CA ASP A 251 54.34 0.69 14.59
C ASP A 251 53.78 1.96 15.27
N PHE A 252 53.10 2.80 14.51
CA PHE A 252 52.36 3.97 15.08
C PHE A 252 51.32 3.51 16.09
N VAL A 253 50.47 2.53 15.73
CA VAL A 253 49.41 2.02 16.65
C VAL A 253 50.00 1.40 17.87
N ALA A 254 51.18 0.74 17.80
CA ALA A 254 51.88 0.14 18.93
C ALA A 254 52.38 1.18 19.95
N THR A 255 52.50 2.46 19.56
CA THR A 255 52.87 3.55 20.51
C THR A 255 51.67 4.00 21.36
N LEU A 256 50.48 3.59 21.07
CA LEU A 256 49.25 3.99 21.77
C LEU A 256 49.04 3.11 23.02
N ALA A 257 48.43 3.68 24.05
CA ALA A 257 48.02 2.98 25.25
C ALA A 257 46.62 3.46 25.69
N ALA A 258 45.88 2.60 26.40
CA ALA A 258 44.60 3.00 26.99
C ALA A 258 44.73 4.25 27.85
N GLY A 259 43.85 5.22 27.63
CA GLY A 259 43.88 6.54 28.25
C GLY A 259 44.59 7.63 27.44
N ASP A 260 45.34 7.27 26.39
CA ASP A 260 45.92 8.27 25.49
C ASP A 260 44.85 9.02 24.70
N THR A 261 45.13 10.29 24.40
CA THR A 261 44.32 11.06 23.43
C THR A 261 44.98 11.06 22.06
N VAL A 262 44.25 10.67 21.05
CA VAL A 262 44.63 10.72 19.64
C VAL A 262 43.77 11.80 18.95
N THR A 263 44.45 12.72 18.31
CA THR A 263 43.77 13.73 17.46
C THR A 263 43.71 13.23 16.02
N ILE A 264 42.53 13.15 15.44
CA ILE A 264 42.32 12.75 14.08
C ILE A 264 41.81 13.98 13.30
N SER A 265 42.57 14.43 12.31
CA SER A 265 42.18 15.49 11.38
C SER A 265 41.87 14.89 10.02
N MET A 266 40.75 15.32 9.41
CA MET A 266 40.31 14.85 8.09
C MET A 266 39.94 16.04 7.22
N ALA A 267 40.14 15.89 5.91
CA ALA A 267 39.69 16.84 4.92
C ALA A 267 39.16 16.14 3.69
N THR A 268 37.98 16.48 3.30
CA THR A 268 37.30 15.99 2.09
C THR A 268 37.43 17.04 1.00
N ILE A 269 37.84 16.63 -0.17
CA ILE A 269 38.09 17.49 -1.32
C ILE A 269 37.20 17.02 -2.47
N LEU A 270 36.36 17.92 -2.96
CA LEU A 270 35.52 17.77 -4.14
C LEU A 270 36.12 18.66 -5.26
N ASP A 271 36.61 18.07 -6.34
CA ASP A 271 37.18 18.73 -7.51
C ASP A 271 38.19 19.84 -7.19
N GLY A 272 38.86 19.75 -6.05
CA GLY A 272 39.91 20.68 -5.60
C GLY A 272 39.52 21.58 -4.44
N ASP A 273 38.24 21.66 -4.09
CA ASP A 273 37.73 22.45 -2.96
C ASP A 273 37.56 21.58 -1.71
N THR A 274 38.03 22.07 -0.58
CA THR A 274 37.83 21.41 0.71
C THR A 274 36.44 21.72 1.25
N ILE A 275 35.61 20.69 1.39
CA ILE A 275 34.19 20.82 1.75
C ILE A 275 33.85 19.89 2.91
N ASN A 276 33.05 20.37 3.85
CA ASN A 276 32.43 19.52 4.85
C ASN A 276 31.17 18.88 4.23
N VAL A 277 31.26 17.59 3.88
CA VAL A 277 30.20 16.85 3.21
C VAL A 277 29.29 16.23 4.25
N SER A 278 28.03 16.57 4.25
CA SER A 278 27.01 15.96 5.13
C SER A 278 26.53 14.61 4.60
N ASN A 279 26.31 14.49 3.31
CA ASN A 279 25.83 13.26 2.68
C ASN A 279 26.41 13.13 1.27
N SER A 280 26.85 11.93 0.88
CA SER A 280 27.24 11.66 -0.49
C SER A 280 27.03 10.20 -0.86
N LEU A 281 26.81 9.95 -2.15
CA LEU A 281 26.90 8.63 -2.77
C LEU A 281 27.43 8.75 -4.19
N GLY A 282 27.92 7.64 -4.70
CA GLY A 282 28.47 7.58 -6.03
C GLY A 282 27.45 7.39 -7.12
N GLY A 283 27.85 7.73 -8.31
CA GLY A 283 27.10 7.50 -9.53
C GLY A 283 27.92 6.77 -10.57
N ASP A 284 27.63 7.08 -11.81
CA ASP A 284 28.29 6.50 -12.97
C ASP A 284 29.71 7.05 -13.15
N THR A 285 30.45 6.49 -14.07
CA THR A 285 31.72 7.03 -14.52
C THR A 285 31.49 8.25 -15.43
N ARG A 286 32.50 9.12 -15.55
CA ARG A 286 32.46 10.35 -16.40
C ARG A 286 32.09 10.07 -17.84
N PRO A 287 31.50 11.07 -18.53
CA PRO A 287 31.14 12.43 -18.09
C PRO A 287 29.80 12.45 -17.32
N PHE A 288 29.43 13.57 -16.69
CA PHE A 288 28.06 13.80 -16.17
C PHE A 288 27.07 13.74 -17.33
N MET A 289 25.95 13.08 -17.13
CA MET A 289 24.93 12.96 -18.18
C MET A 289 24.26 14.29 -18.53
N LEU A 290 24.18 15.21 -17.56
CA LEU A 290 23.70 16.58 -17.73
C LEU A 290 24.52 17.49 -16.83
N TYR A 291 25.09 18.56 -17.42
CA TYR A 291 25.89 19.53 -16.68
C TYR A 291 25.74 20.93 -17.26
N ASN A 292 25.52 21.93 -16.41
CA ASN A 292 25.29 23.31 -16.80
C ASN A 292 24.16 23.48 -17.84
N GLY A 293 23.11 22.66 -17.72
CA GLY A 293 21.98 22.66 -18.64
C GLY A 293 22.27 22.03 -20.00
N VAL A 294 23.42 21.38 -20.18
CA VAL A 294 23.82 20.74 -21.45
C VAL A 294 23.82 19.21 -21.23
N VAL A 295 23.09 18.50 -22.10
CA VAL A 295 23.07 17.02 -22.12
C VAL A 295 24.36 16.52 -22.79
N GLU A 296 25.04 15.58 -22.15
CA GLU A 296 26.26 14.97 -22.71
C GLU A 296 25.90 14.04 -23.87
N THR A 297 26.62 14.20 -24.98
CA THR A 297 26.39 13.43 -26.21
C THR A 297 27.45 12.37 -26.48
N ASN A 298 28.59 12.44 -25.80
CA ASN A 298 29.69 11.49 -25.94
C ASN A 298 29.53 10.36 -24.93
N ILE A 299 28.72 9.35 -25.27
CA ILE A 299 28.24 8.33 -24.36
C ILE A 299 28.86 6.99 -24.72
N ASP A 300 29.37 6.27 -23.70
CA ASP A 300 29.88 4.91 -23.82
C ASP A 300 28.77 3.89 -24.16
N ASN A 301 29.17 2.74 -24.75
CA ASN A 301 28.25 1.71 -25.22
C ASN A 301 27.29 1.20 -24.14
N ILE A 302 27.71 1.09 -22.87
CA ILE A 302 26.85 0.65 -21.75
C ILE A 302 25.71 1.64 -21.50
N TRP A 303 25.90 2.92 -21.81
CA TRP A 303 24.88 3.93 -21.62
C TRP A 303 23.82 3.97 -22.74
N ASN A 304 24.15 3.33 -23.88
CA ASN A 304 23.26 3.27 -25.04
C ASN A 304 22.22 2.16 -24.99
N GLU A 305 22.25 1.29 -23.97
CA GLU A 305 21.26 0.24 -23.80
C GLU A 305 20.05 0.74 -23.01
N ASN A 306 18.87 0.28 -23.42
CA ASN A 306 17.62 0.60 -22.73
C ASN A 306 17.45 -0.27 -21.48
N HIS A 307 17.54 0.36 -20.32
CA HIS A 307 17.35 -0.25 -19.01
C HIS A 307 16.47 0.60 -18.12
N PRO A 308 15.91 0.07 -17.02
CA PRO A 308 15.46 0.90 -15.91
C PRO A 308 16.63 1.78 -15.46
N ARG A 309 16.34 3.05 -15.18
CA ARG A 309 17.36 4.03 -14.80
C ARG A 309 16.94 4.81 -13.57
N THR A 310 17.93 5.22 -12.78
CA THR A 310 17.78 6.12 -11.65
C THR A 310 18.67 7.33 -11.85
N GLY A 311 18.12 8.54 -11.70
CA GLY A 311 18.84 9.79 -11.85
C GLY A 311 18.68 10.69 -10.62
N PHE A 312 19.76 11.36 -10.27
CA PHE A 312 19.78 12.46 -9.30
C PHE A 312 20.22 13.74 -10.01
N GLY A 313 19.57 14.85 -9.69
CA GLY A 313 19.93 16.15 -10.22
C GLY A 313 19.36 17.29 -9.39
N TYR A 314 19.67 18.51 -9.81
CA TYR A 314 19.17 19.72 -9.17
C TYR A 314 19.01 20.86 -10.18
N SER A 315 18.16 21.83 -9.82
CA SER A 315 17.90 23.04 -10.59
C SER A 315 19.11 23.98 -10.62
N GLN A 316 19.14 24.95 -11.54
CA GLN A 316 20.24 25.90 -11.69
C GLN A 316 20.57 26.67 -10.40
N SER A 317 19.58 27.03 -9.61
CA SER A 317 19.78 27.69 -8.31
C SER A 317 20.16 26.73 -7.19
N GLY A 318 20.05 25.39 -7.38
CA GLY A 318 20.19 24.41 -6.34
C GLY A 318 19.00 24.34 -5.37
N ASP A 319 17.93 25.12 -5.59
CA ASP A 319 16.79 25.20 -4.67
C ASP A 319 15.84 23.99 -4.79
N THR A 320 15.91 23.29 -5.92
CA THR A 320 15.12 22.09 -6.17
C THR A 320 16.03 20.91 -6.42
N VAL A 321 15.93 19.91 -5.58
CA VAL A 321 16.53 18.58 -5.80
C VAL A 321 15.54 17.71 -6.57
N ILE A 322 16.03 16.99 -7.56
CA ILE A 322 15.24 16.20 -8.49
C ILE A 322 15.72 14.75 -8.47
N MET A 323 14.85 13.85 -8.07
CA MET A 323 15.05 12.41 -8.14
C MET A 323 14.16 11.85 -9.24
N CYS A 324 14.72 11.03 -10.12
CA CYS A 324 13.98 10.46 -11.24
C CYS A 324 14.24 8.96 -11.36
N VAL A 325 13.19 8.21 -11.63
CA VAL A 325 13.29 6.81 -12.04
C VAL A 325 12.53 6.62 -13.33
N VAL A 326 13.12 5.87 -14.25
CA VAL A 326 12.46 5.40 -15.48
C VAL A 326 12.40 3.88 -15.44
N ASP A 327 11.21 3.32 -15.56
CA ASP A 327 11.00 1.87 -15.64
C ASP A 327 11.53 1.27 -16.94
N GLY A 328 11.76 -0.05 -16.92
CA GLY A 328 12.18 -0.80 -18.11
C GLY A 328 12.01 -2.30 -17.93
N ARG A 329 12.43 -3.08 -18.94
CA ARG A 329 12.37 -4.54 -18.95
C ARG A 329 10.96 -5.11 -18.78
N GLY A 330 9.95 -4.44 -19.33
CA GLY A 330 8.56 -4.84 -19.24
C GLY A 330 7.68 -4.01 -20.17
N VAL A 331 6.55 -3.53 -19.66
CA VAL A 331 5.66 -2.63 -20.41
C VAL A 331 6.38 -1.35 -20.80
N SER A 332 7.16 -0.76 -19.89
CA SER A 332 8.08 0.35 -20.19
C SER A 332 9.34 -0.19 -20.88
N MET A 333 9.73 0.47 -21.97
CA MET A 333 10.89 0.05 -22.77
C MET A 333 12.23 0.19 -22.02
N GLY A 334 12.29 1.06 -21.01
CA GLY A 334 13.54 1.55 -20.46
C GLY A 334 14.17 2.63 -21.36
N CYS A 335 15.22 3.25 -20.86
CA CYS A 335 15.90 4.31 -21.58
C CYS A 335 17.42 4.20 -21.50
N THR A 336 18.09 4.87 -22.45
CA THR A 336 19.54 5.10 -22.41
C THR A 336 19.84 6.17 -21.36
N THR A 337 21.09 6.30 -20.94
CA THR A 337 21.50 7.40 -20.06
C THR A 337 21.30 8.76 -20.74
N TYR A 338 21.49 8.82 -22.05
CA TYR A 338 21.21 10.04 -22.84
C TYR A 338 19.73 10.44 -22.75
N THR A 339 18.82 9.51 -22.98
CA THR A 339 17.38 9.76 -22.86
C THR A 339 17.01 10.15 -21.41
N LEU A 340 17.62 9.52 -20.39
CA LEU A 340 17.44 9.91 -18.99
C LEU A 340 17.87 11.37 -18.75
N ALA A 341 19.00 11.79 -19.32
CA ALA A 341 19.48 13.17 -19.20
C ALA A 341 18.49 14.18 -19.78
N GLU A 342 17.91 13.89 -20.97
CA GLU A 342 16.88 14.73 -21.60
C GLU A 342 15.59 14.78 -20.77
N ILE A 343 15.16 13.64 -20.20
CA ILE A 343 14.02 13.55 -19.29
C ILE A 343 14.29 14.39 -18.03
N MET A 344 15.48 14.27 -17.42
CA MET A 344 15.87 15.06 -16.25
C MET A 344 15.91 16.57 -16.57
N GLN A 345 16.46 16.96 -17.73
CA GLN A 345 16.49 18.35 -18.20
C GLN A 345 15.05 18.88 -18.35
N SER A 346 14.17 18.13 -19.01
CA SER A 346 12.76 18.50 -19.15
C SER A 346 12.04 18.62 -17.79
N GLY A 347 12.45 17.80 -16.82
CA GLY A 347 12.04 17.88 -15.43
C GLY A 347 12.58 19.10 -14.66
N GLY A 348 13.45 19.92 -15.27
CA GLY A 348 14.02 21.14 -14.68
C GLY A 348 15.39 20.94 -14.03
N ALA A 349 16.07 19.81 -14.28
CA ALA A 349 17.44 19.62 -13.83
C ALA A 349 18.39 20.48 -14.68
N TYR A 350 19.37 21.11 -14.03
CA TYR A 350 20.47 21.85 -14.61
C TYR A 350 21.76 21.02 -14.61
N ALA A 351 21.88 20.15 -13.61
CA ALA A 351 22.95 19.18 -13.54
C ALA A 351 22.36 17.85 -13.03
N ALA A 352 22.84 16.70 -13.56
CA ALA A 352 22.37 15.38 -13.16
C ALA A 352 23.41 14.29 -13.41
N ILE A 353 23.37 13.24 -12.57
CA ILE A 353 24.12 12.00 -12.74
C ILE A 353 23.17 10.80 -12.80
N ASN A 354 23.63 9.73 -13.48
CA ASN A 354 23.02 8.43 -13.45
C ASN A 354 23.52 7.64 -12.22
N LEU A 355 22.58 7.07 -11.47
CA LEU A 355 22.83 6.17 -10.33
C LEU A 355 22.69 4.72 -10.77
N ASP A 356 22.76 3.75 -9.81
CA ASP A 356 22.56 2.36 -10.14
C ASP A 356 21.16 2.11 -10.74
N GLY A 357 21.14 1.36 -11.80
CA GLY A 357 19.98 1.10 -12.63
C GLY A 357 19.48 -0.34 -12.58
N GLY A 358 18.73 -0.71 -13.60
CA GLY A 358 18.23 -2.09 -13.75
C GLY A 358 17.28 -2.49 -12.64
N GLY A 359 17.52 -3.65 -12.03
CA GLY A 359 16.70 -4.16 -10.94
C GLY A 359 16.78 -3.35 -9.64
N SER A 360 17.80 -2.50 -9.49
CA SER A 360 17.95 -1.62 -8.33
C SER A 360 17.06 -0.39 -8.39
N SER A 361 16.61 0.02 -9.61
CA SER A 361 15.81 1.24 -9.81
C SER A 361 14.53 1.21 -8.98
N THR A 362 14.49 2.03 -7.95
CA THR A 362 13.36 2.16 -7.02
C THR A 362 13.11 3.63 -6.71
N HIS A 363 11.85 4.08 -6.89
CA HIS A 363 11.36 5.39 -6.47
C HIS A 363 10.41 5.22 -5.30
N TYR A 364 10.80 5.70 -4.15
CA TYR A 364 10.04 5.58 -2.90
C TYR A 364 9.28 6.87 -2.59
N VAL A 365 8.03 6.74 -2.15
CA VAL A 365 7.22 7.83 -1.58
C VAL A 365 6.42 7.29 -0.38
N ALA A 366 6.61 7.88 0.80
CA ALA A 366 5.81 7.54 1.98
C ALA A 366 4.37 8.12 1.84
N PRO A 367 3.33 7.39 2.29
CA PRO A 367 3.38 6.05 2.88
C PRO A 367 3.20 4.91 1.85
N PHE A 368 3.27 5.21 0.56
CA PHE A 368 2.93 4.26 -0.51
C PHE A 368 3.99 3.18 -0.74
N GLY A 369 5.27 3.45 -0.37
CA GLY A 369 6.37 2.55 -0.66
C GLY A 369 7.00 2.79 -2.04
N ALA A 370 7.40 1.72 -2.74
CA ALA A 370 7.93 1.82 -4.09
C ALA A 370 6.83 2.21 -5.08
N MET A 371 7.04 3.30 -5.81
CA MET A 371 6.06 3.90 -6.73
C MET A 371 6.20 3.40 -8.15
N ASN A 372 7.37 2.93 -8.51
CA ASN A 372 7.66 2.39 -9.83
C ASN A 372 7.53 0.86 -9.84
N ARG A 373 7.47 0.29 -11.04
CA ARG A 373 7.50 -1.15 -11.23
C ARG A 373 8.95 -1.66 -11.26
N THR A 374 9.38 -2.27 -10.18
CA THR A 374 10.72 -2.86 -10.11
C THR A 374 10.87 -4.02 -11.10
N SER A 375 11.96 -4.02 -11.88
CA SER A 375 12.14 -4.98 -13.00
C SER A 375 12.43 -6.42 -12.55
N ASP A 376 12.83 -6.62 -11.30
CA ASP A 376 13.11 -7.94 -10.73
C ASP A 376 11.86 -8.58 -10.07
N GLY A 377 10.71 -7.92 -10.14
CA GLY A 377 9.49 -8.29 -9.43
C GLY A 377 9.44 -7.66 -8.05
N PRO A 378 10.01 -8.25 -6.99
CA PRO A 378 10.13 -7.60 -5.69
C PRO A 378 11.22 -6.51 -5.72
N GLU A 379 11.12 -5.56 -4.78
CA GLU A 379 12.12 -4.53 -4.58
C GLU A 379 13.48 -5.16 -4.22
N ARG A 380 14.53 -4.79 -4.96
CA ARG A 380 15.88 -5.33 -4.74
C ARG A 380 16.52 -4.72 -3.49
N SER A 381 17.26 -5.54 -2.73
CA SER A 381 18.17 -5.05 -1.70
C SER A 381 19.34 -4.32 -2.34
N VAL A 382 19.55 -3.05 -1.99
CA VAL A 382 20.60 -2.17 -2.50
C VAL A 382 21.56 -1.78 -1.39
N SER A 383 22.78 -1.33 -1.76
CA SER A 383 23.83 -0.94 -0.82
C SER A 383 23.43 0.29 0.00
N ASN A 384 23.00 1.33 -0.69
CA ASN A 384 22.64 2.61 -0.11
C ASN A 384 21.49 3.25 -0.87
N ALA A 385 20.90 4.27 -0.26
CA ALA A 385 19.79 5.03 -0.81
C ALA A 385 19.88 6.50 -0.41
N LEU A 386 19.28 7.37 -1.23
CA LEU A 386 19.14 8.79 -0.94
C LEU A 386 17.67 9.10 -0.60
N PHE A 387 17.48 9.87 0.46
CA PHE A 387 16.17 10.33 0.89
C PHE A 387 16.11 11.83 1.12
N ALA A 388 14.94 12.39 0.83
CA ALA A 388 14.52 13.66 1.42
C ALA A 388 13.78 13.38 2.74
N VAL A 389 14.11 14.18 3.74
CA VAL A 389 13.63 14.02 5.11
C VAL A 389 12.77 15.22 5.50
N ASN A 390 11.60 14.95 6.03
CA ASN A 390 10.76 15.95 6.66
C ASN A 390 11.09 16.01 8.15
N THR A 391 11.62 17.16 8.60
CA THR A 391 12.02 17.45 10.00
C THR A 391 10.97 18.25 10.75
N ALA A 392 9.80 18.52 10.16
CA ALA A 392 8.71 19.20 10.86
C ALA A 392 8.22 18.39 12.06
N PRO A 393 7.74 19.07 13.10
CA PRO A 393 7.07 18.41 14.23
C PRO A 393 5.87 17.59 13.74
N ASP A 394 5.67 16.41 14.33
CA ASP A 394 4.49 15.57 14.02
C ASP A 394 3.20 16.35 14.30
N ASN A 395 2.25 16.24 13.39
CA ASN A 395 0.94 16.85 13.50
C ASN A 395 -0.05 16.08 12.62
N ASP A 396 -1.07 15.50 13.22
CA ASP A 396 -2.05 14.64 12.56
C ASP A 396 -3.33 15.38 12.13
N THR A 397 -3.37 16.72 12.28
CA THR A 397 -4.52 17.53 11.88
C THR A 397 -4.41 17.93 10.42
N ILE A 398 -5.43 17.60 9.62
CA ILE A 398 -5.52 18.04 8.24
C ILE A 398 -5.77 19.55 8.21
N ALA A 399 -4.85 20.29 7.59
CA ALA A 399 -4.91 21.73 7.41
C ALA A 399 -5.05 22.13 5.93
N ALA A 400 -4.73 21.22 5.03
CA ALA A 400 -4.89 21.42 3.60
C ALA A 400 -5.25 20.09 2.93
N ILE A 401 -5.90 20.17 1.77
CA ILE A 401 -6.23 19.00 0.95
C ILE A 401 -5.77 19.26 -0.50
N ALA A 402 -5.49 18.19 -1.22
CA ALA A 402 -5.24 18.24 -2.65
C ALA A 402 -5.80 16.98 -3.33
N PRO A 403 -6.27 17.05 -4.57
CA PRO A 403 -6.67 15.88 -5.32
C PRO A 403 -5.45 15.06 -5.76
N TYR A 404 -5.61 13.74 -5.83
CA TYR A 404 -4.59 12.85 -6.41
C TYR A 404 -4.36 13.15 -7.89
N TYR A 405 -5.46 13.44 -8.63
CA TYR A 405 -5.44 13.94 -10.01
C TYR A 405 -6.00 15.36 -10.03
N PRO A 406 -5.18 16.39 -10.27
CA PRO A 406 -5.67 17.78 -10.31
C PRO A 406 -6.57 18.04 -11.52
N ASN A 407 -6.40 17.29 -12.60
CA ASN A 407 -7.19 17.35 -13.83
C ASN A 407 -7.90 16.03 -14.05
N VAL A 408 -9.18 16.08 -14.38
CA VAL A 408 -10.00 14.94 -14.80
C VAL A 408 -10.56 15.18 -16.19
N TYR A 409 -10.46 14.19 -17.06
CA TYR A 409 -11.01 14.21 -18.40
C TYR A 409 -12.34 13.47 -18.37
N LEU A 410 -13.43 14.15 -18.72
CA LEU A 410 -14.76 13.60 -18.59
C LEU A 410 -15.58 13.88 -19.86
N PRO A 411 -16.33 12.89 -20.41
CA PRO A 411 -17.32 13.12 -21.41
C PRO A 411 -18.57 13.75 -20.78
N LYS A 412 -19.52 14.15 -21.59
CA LYS A 412 -20.87 14.49 -21.11
C LYS A 412 -21.42 13.35 -20.25
N TYR A 413 -21.95 13.69 -19.07
CA TYR A 413 -22.43 12.77 -18.04
C TYR A 413 -21.33 11.87 -17.41
N GLY A 414 -20.06 12.14 -17.69
CA GLY A 414 -18.95 11.52 -17.00
C GLY A 414 -18.95 11.87 -15.51
N MET A 415 -18.63 10.89 -14.68
CA MET A 415 -18.69 10.97 -13.23
C MET A 415 -17.30 11.07 -12.63
N CYS A 416 -17.16 11.82 -11.56
CA CYS A 416 -15.91 11.87 -10.79
C CYS A 416 -16.20 11.95 -9.28
N ALA A 417 -15.71 10.95 -8.54
CA ALA A 417 -15.50 11.01 -7.11
C ALA A 417 -13.99 11.09 -6.86
N PRO A 418 -13.42 12.29 -6.62
CA PRO A 418 -11.97 12.45 -6.60
C PRO A 418 -11.36 11.82 -5.34
N ARG A 419 -10.23 11.12 -5.51
CA ARG A 419 -9.39 10.74 -4.37
C ARG A 419 -8.67 11.97 -3.83
N ILE A 420 -8.82 12.23 -2.54
CA ILE A 420 -8.33 13.43 -1.87
C ILE A 420 -7.24 13.07 -0.87
N MET A 421 -6.15 13.79 -0.93
CA MET A 421 -5.00 13.68 -0.04
C MET A 421 -5.08 14.76 1.04
N GLY A 422 -4.78 14.40 2.29
CA GLY A 422 -4.79 15.31 3.44
C GLY A 422 -3.38 15.65 3.92
N TYR A 423 -3.13 16.93 4.14
CA TYR A 423 -1.84 17.47 4.56
C TYR A 423 -1.97 18.25 5.86
N ASN A 424 -0.98 18.14 6.72
CA ASN A 424 -0.91 18.96 7.92
C ASN A 424 -0.43 20.40 7.61
N LYS A 425 -0.41 21.25 8.64
CA LYS A 425 0.01 22.66 8.52
C LYS A 425 1.46 22.88 8.05
N TYR A 426 2.28 21.85 8.07
CA TYR A 426 3.66 21.88 7.57
C TYR A 426 3.78 21.37 6.12
N GLY A 427 2.68 20.91 5.53
CA GLY A 427 2.64 20.32 4.19
C GLY A 427 3.04 18.85 4.14
N ALA A 428 3.15 18.18 5.28
CA ALA A 428 3.38 16.74 5.29
C ALA A 428 2.09 15.99 4.95
N LEU A 429 2.19 15.00 4.07
CA LEU A 429 1.09 14.08 3.73
C LEU A 429 0.80 13.18 4.94
N ILE A 430 -0.41 13.27 5.49
CA ILE A 430 -0.84 12.52 6.67
C ILE A 430 -2.05 11.61 6.41
N ASN A 431 -2.77 11.84 5.32
CA ASN A 431 -3.89 11.01 4.91
C ASN A 431 -3.88 10.86 3.38
N THR A 432 -3.90 9.63 2.89
CA THR A 432 -3.83 9.31 1.45
C THR A 432 -5.20 9.17 0.79
N ASP A 433 -6.28 9.19 1.58
CA ASP A 433 -7.65 9.05 1.11
C ASP A 433 -8.62 9.66 2.13
N VAL A 434 -8.76 10.98 2.08
CA VAL A 434 -9.66 11.74 2.95
C VAL A 434 -11.10 11.43 2.58
N THR A 435 -11.85 10.92 3.54
CA THR A 435 -13.29 10.67 3.41
C THR A 435 -14.12 11.77 4.09
N GLY A 436 -15.41 11.87 3.75
CA GLY A 436 -16.30 12.84 4.37
C GLY A 436 -16.13 14.29 3.87
N TYR A 437 -15.45 14.48 2.75
CA TYR A 437 -15.42 15.76 2.05
C TYR A 437 -16.76 16.05 1.36
N VAL A 438 -16.98 17.32 1.02
CA VAL A 438 -18.17 17.78 0.30
C VAL A 438 -17.74 18.40 -1.02
N LEU A 439 -18.46 18.06 -2.10
CA LEU A 439 -18.27 18.63 -3.43
C LEU A 439 -19.25 19.80 -3.65
N SER A 440 -18.79 20.83 -4.39
CA SER A 440 -19.62 21.91 -4.90
C SER A 440 -19.19 22.31 -6.30
N CYS A 441 -20.15 22.69 -7.14
CA CYS A 441 -19.90 23.22 -8.47
C CYS A 441 -20.87 24.40 -8.70
N ASP A 442 -20.30 25.60 -8.88
CA ASP A 442 -21.08 26.83 -9.03
C ASP A 442 -21.47 27.11 -10.49
N ASP A 443 -20.82 26.45 -11.45
CA ASP A 443 -21.03 26.63 -12.88
C ASP A 443 -21.72 25.41 -13.49
N ALA A 444 -23.02 25.53 -13.76
CA ALA A 444 -23.83 24.45 -14.33
C ALA A 444 -23.41 24.06 -15.76
N ASP A 445 -22.68 24.93 -16.46
CA ASP A 445 -22.13 24.61 -17.79
C ASP A 445 -20.89 23.69 -17.65
N VAL A 446 -20.25 23.65 -16.50
CA VAL A 446 -19.19 22.68 -16.18
C VAL A 446 -19.78 21.37 -15.74
N GLY A 447 -20.75 21.40 -14.81
CA GLY A 447 -21.41 20.21 -14.29
C GLY A 447 -22.26 20.48 -13.04
N HIS A 448 -22.68 19.42 -12.40
CA HIS A 448 -23.42 19.47 -11.15
C HIS A 448 -22.97 18.37 -10.18
N ILE A 449 -23.42 18.45 -8.94
CA ILE A 449 -23.15 17.43 -7.93
C ILE A 449 -24.41 16.58 -7.73
N ASP A 450 -24.27 15.27 -7.83
CA ASP A 450 -25.30 14.28 -7.54
C ASP A 450 -24.76 13.29 -6.49
N ASN A 451 -25.39 13.20 -5.32
CA ASN A 451 -24.96 12.33 -4.21
C ASN A 451 -23.46 12.41 -3.86
N ASN A 452 -22.92 13.65 -3.81
CA ASN A 452 -21.50 13.93 -3.59
C ASN A 452 -20.55 13.33 -4.66
N VAL A 453 -21.07 13.14 -5.88
CA VAL A 453 -20.29 12.81 -7.09
C VAL A 453 -20.46 13.96 -8.07
N PHE A 454 -19.38 14.41 -8.69
CA PHE A 454 -19.43 15.37 -9.77
C PHE A 454 -19.88 14.71 -11.08
N VAL A 455 -20.79 15.34 -11.80
CA VAL A 455 -21.29 14.90 -13.10
C VAL A 455 -21.05 16.01 -14.12
N ALA A 456 -20.31 15.70 -15.18
CA ALA A 456 -19.93 16.65 -16.23
C ALA A 456 -21.12 17.02 -17.13
N SER A 457 -21.24 18.30 -17.50
CA SER A 457 -22.28 18.77 -18.43
C SER A 457 -21.97 18.45 -19.91
N GLY A 458 -20.68 18.31 -20.24
CA GLY A 458 -20.20 18.14 -21.63
C GLY A 458 -20.13 19.45 -22.44
N THR A 459 -20.25 20.61 -21.80
CA THR A 459 -20.36 21.89 -22.55
C THR A 459 -19.18 22.82 -22.35
N LYS A 460 -18.52 22.80 -21.17
CA LYS A 460 -17.49 23.78 -20.79
C LYS A 460 -16.44 23.19 -19.87
N ASN A 461 -15.18 23.46 -20.14
CA ASN A 461 -14.08 23.21 -19.20
C ASN A 461 -14.19 24.15 -18.00
N GLY A 462 -13.83 23.65 -16.81
CA GLY A 462 -13.89 24.44 -15.59
C GLY A 462 -13.35 23.65 -14.40
N HIS A 463 -13.93 23.85 -13.24
CA HIS A 463 -13.56 23.09 -12.04
C HIS A 463 -14.77 22.92 -11.12
N PHE A 464 -14.72 21.92 -10.28
CA PHE A 464 -15.52 21.81 -9.06
C PHE A 464 -14.63 21.89 -7.84
N THR A 465 -15.19 22.25 -6.70
CA THR A 465 -14.47 22.45 -5.45
C THR A 465 -14.72 21.30 -4.49
N VAL A 466 -13.66 20.80 -3.89
CA VAL A 466 -13.71 19.86 -2.76
C VAL A 466 -13.44 20.61 -1.48
N SER A 467 -14.28 20.40 -0.46
CA SER A 467 -14.19 21.03 0.86
C SER A 467 -14.12 19.99 1.98
N TYR A 468 -13.17 20.17 2.91
CA TYR A 468 -13.03 19.35 4.12
C TYR A 468 -12.67 20.24 5.30
N GLY A 469 -13.61 20.47 6.23
CA GLY A 469 -13.47 21.51 7.23
C GLY A 469 -13.24 22.88 6.59
N ASP A 470 -12.19 23.57 7.00
CA ASP A 470 -11.79 24.88 6.42
C ASP A 470 -10.91 24.75 5.17
N ALA A 471 -10.46 23.54 4.84
CA ALA A 471 -9.61 23.28 3.69
C ALA A 471 -10.43 23.08 2.41
N GLN A 472 -9.95 23.66 1.31
CA GLN A 472 -10.57 23.53 -0.01
C GLN A 472 -9.53 23.34 -1.10
N CYS A 473 -9.89 22.61 -2.15
CA CYS A 473 -9.09 22.50 -3.36
C CYS A 473 -9.98 22.37 -4.61
N PRO A 474 -9.55 22.90 -5.78
CA PRO A 474 -10.22 22.67 -7.04
C PRO A 474 -9.80 21.33 -7.65
N VAL A 475 -10.73 20.72 -8.38
CA VAL A 475 -10.46 19.64 -9.35
C VAL A 475 -10.90 20.18 -10.71
N TYR A 476 -9.94 20.25 -11.64
CA TYR A 476 -10.21 20.79 -12.97
C TYR A 476 -10.81 19.73 -13.89
N VAL A 477 -11.86 20.11 -14.58
CA VAL A 477 -12.58 19.26 -15.54
C VAL A 477 -12.25 19.70 -16.94
N ILE A 478 -11.75 18.78 -17.74
CA ILE A 478 -11.53 18.92 -19.17
C ILE A 478 -12.56 18.05 -19.87
N GLN A 479 -13.46 18.68 -20.60
CA GLN A 479 -14.55 17.98 -21.27
C GLN A 479 -14.09 17.42 -22.61
N ASP A 480 -14.30 16.13 -22.80
CA ASP A 480 -14.06 15.44 -24.06
C ASP A 480 -15.32 14.62 -24.41
N ASN A 481 -16.03 15.06 -25.42
CA ASN A 481 -17.33 14.48 -25.82
C ASN A 481 -17.27 13.54 -27.02
N GLU A 482 -16.11 13.40 -27.64
CA GLU A 482 -15.89 12.47 -28.74
C GLU A 482 -15.21 11.18 -28.25
N VAL A 483 -15.84 10.52 -27.28
CA VAL A 483 -15.28 9.34 -26.62
C VAL A 483 -16.19 8.15 -26.83
N GLU A 484 -15.57 7.00 -27.06
CA GLU A 484 -16.24 5.72 -27.10
C GLU A 484 -16.74 5.35 -25.69
N ILE A 485 -17.97 4.83 -25.58
CA ILE A 485 -18.48 4.24 -24.36
C ILE A 485 -18.28 2.73 -24.38
N LYS A 486 -18.01 2.16 -23.22
CA LYS A 486 -17.90 0.72 -23.03
C LYS A 486 -18.69 0.29 -21.81
N ILE A 487 -19.61 -0.65 -21.97
CA ILE A 487 -20.24 -1.36 -20.87
C ILE A 487 -19.21 -2.32 -20.29
N VAL A 488 -18.95 -2.23 -18.98
CA VAL A 488 -17.83 -2.93 -18.33
C VAL A 488 -17.97 -4.45 -18.42
N LEU A 489 -19.20 -4.95 -18.35
CA LEU A 489 -19.49 -6.37 -18.47
C LEU A 489 -20.12 -6.70 -19.84
N ASP A 490 -19.63 -7.73 -20.51
CA ASP A 490 -20.24 -8.26 -21.72
C ASP A 490 -21.57 -8.98 -21.44
N SER A 491 -21.71 -9.52 -20.22
CA SER A 491 -22.92 -10.18 -19.75
C SER A 491 -23.08 -10.07 -18.24
N VAL A 492 -24.35 -10.04 -17.78
CA VAL A 492 -24.69 -10.03 -16.36
C VAL A 492 -25.79 -11.05 -16.10
N ILE A 493 -25.71 -11.71 -14.93
CA ILE A 493 -26.80 -12.56 -14.43
C ILE A 493 -27.42 -11.80 -13.25
N ILE A 494 -28.73 -11.57 -13.31
CA ILE A 494 -29.49 -10.86 -12.27
C ILE A 494 -30.70 -11.67 -11.84
N ASP A 495 -31.29 -11.27 -10.73
CA ASP A 495 -32.57 -11.79 -10.25
C ASP A 495 -33.48 -10.65 -9.77
N LYS A 496 -34.72 -10.98 -9.40
CA LYS A 496 -35.71 -10.00 -8.95
C LYS A 496 -35.37 -9.25 -7.66
N TYR A 497 -34.33 -9.69 -6.92
CA TYR A 497 -33.89 -9.06 -5.68
C TYR A 497 -32.67 -8.16 -5.88
N HIS A 498 -31.93 -8.39 -6.95
CA HIS A 498 -30.66 -7.70 -7.22
C HIS A 498 -30.73 -7.00 -8.58
N PRO A 499 -31.31 -5.79 -8.63
CA PRO A 499 -31.24 -4.97 -9.83
C PRO A 499 -29.81 -4.54 -10.09
N TYR A 500 -29.45 -4.36 -11.36
CA TYR A 500 -28.10 -4.01 -11.79
C TYR A 500 -28.04 -2.59 -12.35
N ASP A 501 -27.34 -1.71 -11.66
CA ASP A 501 -26.94 -0.41 -12.22
C ASP A 501 -25.81 -0.63 -13.22
N VAL A 502 -26.05 -0.31 -14.51
CA VAL A 502 -25.12 -0.65 -15.57
C VAL A 502 -23.84 0.16 -15.44
N ASP A 503 -22.73 -0.53 -15.26
CA ASP A 503 -21.43 0.07 -15.13
C ASP A 503 -20.84 0.40 -16.50
N ILE A 504 -20.57 1.69 -16.76
CA ILE A 504 -20.17 2.21 -18.07
C ILE A 504 -18.91 3.03 -17.93
N ASP A 505 -17.90 2.70 -18.72
CA ASP A 505 -16.68 3.46 -18.87
C ASP A 505 -16.72 4.30 -20.16
N ALA A 506 -16.14 5.49 -20.10
CA ALA A 506 -15.73 6.21 -21.30
C ALA A 506 -14.24 5.91 -21.58
N VAL A 507 -13.88 5.71 -22.83
CA VAL A 507 -12.49 5.44 -23.20
C VAL A 507 -11.81 6.76 -23.56
N ILE A 508 -11.04 7.34 -22.62
CA ILE A 508 -10.31 8.60 -22.81
C ILE A 508 -8.82 8.35 -22.58
N GLY A 509 -8.08 8.08 -23.64
CA GLY A 509 -6.65 7.80 -23.53
C GLY A 509 -6.37 6.62 -22.61
N LEU A 510 -5.73 6.87 -21.45
CA LEU A 510 -5.47 5.88 -20.40
C LEU A 510 -6.49 5.92 -19.26
N ASN A 511 -7.41 6.86 -19.30
CA ASN A 511 -8.44 7.02 -18.28
C ASN A 511 -9.74 6.39 -18.77
N SER A 512 -10.46 5.77 -17.84
CA SER A 512 -11.79 5.22 -18.09
C SER A 512 -12.75 5.80 -17.05
N PRO A 513 -13.14 7.09 -17.17
CA PRO A 513 -14.09 7.67 -16.25
C PRO A 513 -15.44 6.98 -16.39
N LYS A 514 -16.14 6.82 -15.27
CA LYS A 514 -17.49 6.28 -15.24
C LYS A 514 -18.47 7.27 -15.86
N VAL A 515 -19.48 6.75 -16.53
CA VAL A 515 -20.60 7.50 -17.10
C VAL A 515 -21.89 7.06 -16.43
N LEU A 516 -22.76 8.01 -16.11
CA LEU A 516 -24.06 7.70 -15.54
C LEU A 516 -24.90 6.84 -16.49
N SER A 517 -25.31 5.66 -16.04
CA SER A 517 -26.15 4.72 -16.80
C SER A 517 -27.49 5.34 -17.22
N LYS A 518 -28.09 6.19 -16.38
CA LYS A 518 -29.32 6.95 -16.69
C LYS A 518 -29.17 7.97 -17.82
N ALA A 519 -27.94 8.28 -18.23
CA ALA A 519 -27.68 9.22 -19.33
C ALA A 519 -27.76 8.57 -20.70
N LEU A 520 -27.73 7.24 -20.77
CA LEU A 520 -27.85 6.48 -22.00
C LEU A 520 -29.32 6.28 -22.39
N SER A 521 -29.57 6.25 -23.70
CA SER A 521 -30.82 5.70 -24.24
C SER A 521 -30.70 4.20 -24.30
N TRP A 522 -31.66 3.49 -23.68
CA TRP A 522 -31.65 2.03 -23.60
C TRP A 522 -32.72 1.41 -24.51
N GLU A 523 -32.33 0.39 -25.27
CA GLU A 523 -33.22 -0.49 -26.03
C GLU A 523 -33.08 -1.92 -25.46
N VAL A 524 -34.23 -2.56 -25.20
CA VAL A 524 -34.32 -3.91 -24.66
C VAL A 524 -34.89 -4.81 -25.73
N ALA A 525 -34.13 -5.81 -26.19
CA ALA A 525 -34.55 -6.69 -27.28
C ALA A 525 -35.78 -7.55 -26.93
N ASP A 526 -35.85 -8.02 -25.66
CA ASP A 526 -37.05 -8.70 -25.12
C ASP A 526 -37.46 -8.05 -23.78
N PRO A 527 -38.43 -7.13 -23.80
CA PRO A 527 -38.87 -6.42 -22.61
C PRO A 527 -39.70 -7.31 -21.64
N THR A 528 -39.95 -8.56 -21.94
CA THR A 528 -40.59 -9.49 -20.99
C THR A 528 -39.59 -10.09 -20.02
N VAL A 529 -38.30 -10.09 -20.35
CA VAL A 529 -37.23 -10.64 -19.53
C VAL A 529 -36.72 -9.63 -18.49
N CYS A 530 -36.49 -8.38 -18.91
CA CYS A 530 -36.07 -7.31 -18.02
C CYS A 530 -36.55 -5.94 -18.54
N GLU A 531 -36.53 -4.93 -17.69
CA GLU A 531 -36.73 -3.54 -18.02
C GLU A 531 -35.56 -2.69 -17.53
N VAL A 532 -35.38 -1.50 -18.14
CA VAL A 532 -34.37 -0.53 -17.67
C VAL A 532 -35.08 0.74 -17.23
N VAL A 533 -34.90 1.09 -15.95
CA VAL A 533 -35.47 2.31 -15.36
C VAL A 533 -34.31 3.15 -14.81
N ASP A 534 -34.14 4.36 -15.30
CA ASP A 534 -33.05 5.27 -14.92
C ASP A 534 -31.65 4.63 -14.98
N GLY A 535 -31.41 3.77 -16.00
CA GLY A 535 -30.15 3.08 -16.19
C GLY A 535 -29.97 1.80 -15.35
N VAL A 536 -30.92 1.49 -14.49
CA VAL A 536 -30.93 0.27 -13.66
C VAL A 536 -31.73 -0.83 -14.34
N VAL A 537 -31.15 -2.00 -14.50
CA VAL A 537 -31.78 -3.19 -15.07
C VAL A 537 -32.53 -3.95 -13.99
N HIS A 538 -33.83 -4.13 -14.16
CA HIS A 538 -34.70 -4.88 -13.27
C HIS A 538 -35.15 -6.17 -13.93
N ALA A 539 -34.95 -7.27 -13.23
CA ALA A 539 -35.35 -8.59 -13.69
C ALA A 539 -36.88 -8.78 -13.59
N LEU A 540 -37.53 -9.28 -14.67
CA LEU A 540 -38.95 -9.59 -14.73
C LEU A 540 -39.17 -11.11 -14.74
N THR A 541 -38.86 -11.78 -15.82
CA THR A 541 -39.04 -13.22 -15.95
C THR A 541 -37.72 -13.93 -16.30
N THR A 542 -37.56 -15.15 -15.83
CA THR A 542 -36.38 -15.97 -16.19
C THR A 542 -36.26 -16.12 -17.71
N GLY A 543 -35.08 -15.81 -18.23
CA GLY A 543 -34.77 -15.78 -19.64
C GLY A 543 -33.49 -15.02 -19.99
N GLU A 544 -33.24 -14.80 -21.25
CA GLU A 544 -32.08 -14.06 -21.76
C GLU A 544 -32.53 -12.95 -22.73
N THR A 545 -31.90 -11.81 -22.66
CA THR A 545 -32.12 -10.69 -23.58
C THR A 545 -30.83 -9.91 -23.80
N ILE A 546 -30.86 -8.97 -24.76
CA ILE A 546 -29.77 -8.03 -25.05
C ILE A 546 -30.27 -6.63 -24.83
N LEU A 547 -29.46 -5.85 -24.11
CA LEU A 547 -29.63 -4.40 -24.00
C LEU A 547 -28.67 -3.69 -24.94
N VAL A 548 -29.11 -2.61 -25.55
CA VAL A 548 -28.26 -1.67 -26.28
C VAL A 548 -28.32 -0.33 -25.58
N GLY A 549 -27.17 0.12 -25.05
CA GLY A 549 -27.00 1.44 -24.45
C GLY A 549 -26.38 2.40 -25.47
N SER A 550 -26.99 3.57 -25.71
CA SER A 550 -26.49 4.56 -26.67
C SER A 550 -26.28 5.93 -26.03
N LEU A 551 -25.14 6.57 -26.32
CA LEU A 551 -24.83 7.95 -25.95
C LEU A 551 -24.25 8.70 -27.16
N GLY A 552 -24.97 9.66 -27.68
CA GLY A 552 -24.61 10.36 -28.91
C GLY A 552 -24.52 9.39 -30.12
N ASN A 553 -23.32 9.29 -30.71
CA ASN A 553 -23.07 8.43 -31.88
C ASN A 553 -22.48 7.05 -31.48
N PHE A 554 -22.26 6.80 -30.18
CA PHE A 554 -21.65 5.57 -29.70
C PHE A 554 -22.69 4.68 -29.02
N SER A 555 -22.55 3.39 -29.20
CA SER A 555 -23.42 2.39 -28.55
C SER A 555 -22.61 1.16 -28.19
N ASP A 556 -23.03 0.46 -27.13
CA ASP A 556 -22.49 -0.81 -26.71
C ASP A 556 -23.61 -1.72 -26.20
N THR A 557 -23.33 -3.01 -26.06
CA THR A 557 -24.35 -4.03 -25.77
C THR A 557 -24.03 -4.79 -24.49
N LEU A 558 -25.08 -5.16 -23.75
CA LEU A 558 -25.02 -6.00 -22.56
C LEU A 558 -25.97 -7.19 -22.72
N LYS A 559 -25.45 -8.41 -22.61
CA LYS A 559 -26.28 -9.60 -22.48
C LYS A 559 -26.79 -9.71 -21.06
N VAL A 560 -28.12 -9.73 -20.86
CA VAL A 560 -28.75 -9.92 -19.56
C VAL A 560 -29.34 -11.32 -19.47
N ILE A 561 -28.99 -12.04 -18.43
CA ILE A 561 -29.54 -13.35 -18.08
C ILE A 561 -30.29 -13.18 -16.76
N VAL A 562 -31.57 -13.49 -16.75
CA VAL A 562 -32.40 -13.44 -15.55
C VAL A 562 -32.58 -14.86 -14.99
N GLU A 563 -32.13 -15.09 -13.79
CA GLU A 563 -32.29 -16.34 -13.04
C GLU A 563 -32.97 -16.08 -11.71
N ASN A 564 -34.30 -16.07 -11.72
CA ASN A 564 -35.05 -15.89 -10.48
C ASN A 564 -35.06 -17.18 -9.65
N PRO A 565 -34.73 -17.10 -8.34
CA PRO A 565 -34.83 -18.26 -7.47
C PRO A 565 -36.28 -18.73 -7.34
N ALA A 566 -36.48 -20.04 -7.19
CA ALA A 566 -37.79 -20.66 -7.16
C ALA A 566 -38.59 -20.27 -5.89
N THR A 567 -37.94 -19.91 -4.79
CA THR A 567 -38.53 -19.55 -3.51
C THR A 567 -37.88 -18.28 -2.93
N ASN A 568 -38.66 -17.54 -2.15
CA ASN A 568 -38.26 -16.25 -1.58
C ASN A 568 -37.46 -16.35 -0.28
N ILE A 569 -37.33 -17.52 0.35
CA ILE A 569 -36.99 -17.53 1.78
C ILE A 569 -35.79 -18.39 2.13
N LEU A 570 -35.70 -19.60 1.70
CA LEU A 570 -34.65 -20.49 2.11
C LEU A 570 -34.51 -21.59 1.08
N TYR A 571 -33.40 -21.63 0.41
CA TYR A 571 -33.00 -22.79 -0.34
C TYR A 571 -32.12 -23.64 0.57
N ALA A 572 -32.59 -24.80 1.00
CA ALA A 572 -31.78 -25.79 1.66
C ALA A 572 -31.37 -26.82 0.61
N GLU A 573 -30.09 -26.80 0.22
CA GLU A 573 -29.54 -27.92 -0.51
C GLU A 573 -29.52 -29.11 0.43
N LYS A 574 -30.31 -30.07 0.10
CA LYS A 574 -30.37 -31.33 0.85
C LYS A 574 -29.18 -32.17 0.39
N TRP A 575 -28.28 -32.44 1.33
CA TRP A 575 -27.30 -33.46 1.08
C TRP A 575 -27.93 -34.83 1.21
N ASP A 576 -28.25 -35.48 0.12
CA ASP A 576 -28.82 -36.80 0.12
C ASP A 576 -27.79 -37.93 -0.01
N GLY A 577 -26.51 -37.66 -0.11
CA GLY A 577 -25.39 -38.63 -0.11
C GLY A 577 -25.44 -39.72 -1.16
N SER A 578 -26.51 -39.76 -1.92
CA SER A 578 -26.78 -40.91 -2.80
C SER A 578 -26.55 -40.63 -4.27
N THR A 579 -26.46 -39.36 -4.68
CA THR A 579 -26.42 -39.01 -6.12
C THR A 579 -25.63 -37.78 -6.51
N ASN A 580 -24.86 -37.12 -5.60
CA ASN A 580 -24.28 -35.88 -5.95
C ASN A 580 -22.80 -35.97 -6.32
N ASP A 581 -22.55 -35.94 -7.61
CA ASP A 581 -21.26 -35.62 -8.22
C ASP A 581 -20.76 -34.20 -7.87
N GLU A 582 -21.60 -33.39 -7.20
CA GLU A 582 -21.33 -32.00 -6.81
C GLU A 582 -20.60 -31.86 -5.47
N TRP A 583 -20.73 -32.85 -4.56
CA TRP A 583 -20.06 -32.85 -3.26
C TRP A 583 -19.06 -33.99 -3.13
N THR A 584 -17.85 -33.65 -2.72
CA THR A 584 -16.78 -34.60 -2.44
C THR A 584 -16.36 -34.53 -0.99
N LEU A 585 -16.33 -35.68 -0.30
CA LEU A 585 -15.76 -35.75 1.03
C LEU A 585 -14.28 -36.10 0.96
N THR A 586 -13.44 -35.25 1.53
CA THR A 586 -12.01 -35.50 1.73
C THR A 586 -11.66 -35.33 3.19
N SER A 587 -10.70 -36.12 3.67
CA SER A 587 -10.27 -36.06 5.06
C SER A 587 -8.81 -36.45 5.19
N SER A 588 -8.18 -36.01 6.29
CA SER A 588 -6.88 -36.50 6.73
C SER A 588 -7.03 -37.26 8.05
N ALA A 589 -6.25 -38.31 8.25
CA ALA A 589 -6.24 -39.11 9.49
C ALA A 589 -7.55 -39.81 9.85
N ILE A 590 -8.30 -40.21 8.85
CA ILE A 590 -9.49 -40.98 9.02
C ILE A 590 -9.27 -42.32 8.33
N SER A 591 -9.24 -43.42 9.09
CA SER A 591 -8.96 -44.77 8.56
C SER A 591 -10.18 -45.39 7.86
N SER A 592 -11.37 -45.01 8.27
CA SER A 592 -12.62 -45.44 7.61
C SER A 592 -13.72 -44.44 7.89
N TRP A 593 -14.60 -44.23 6.93
CA TRP A 593 -15.77 -43.38 7.10
C TRP A 593 -16.96 -43.93 6.34
N LYS A 594 -18.15 -43.65 6.88
CA LYS A 594 -19.42 -44.02 6.29
C LYS A 594 -20.37 -42.81 6.38
N THR A 595 -21.00 -42.48 5.25
CA THR A 595 -22.05 -41.49 5.21
C THR A 595 -23.39 -42.20 5.26
N THR A 596 -24.25 -41.80 6.19
CA THR A 596 -25.60 -42.33 6.30
C THR A 596 -26.58 -41.17 6.35
N LEU A 597 -27.57 -41.18 5.47
CA LEU A 597 -28.69 -40.23 5.57
C LEU A 597 -29.62 -40.66 6.70
N VAL A 598 -29.98 -39.72 7.55
CA VAL A 598 -30.98 -39.92 8.58
C VAL A 598 -32.05 -38.86 8.44
N SER A 599 -33.25 -39.24 8.05
CA SER A 599 -34.42 -38.40 8.15
C SER A 599 -35.00 -38.56 9.57
N ALA A 600 -34.69 -37.63 10.46
CA ALA A 600 -35.40 -37.46 11.69
C ALA A 600 -36.24 -36.19 11.55
N THR A 601 -37.54 -36.31 11.56
CA THR A 601 -38.49 -35.18 11.53
C THR A 601 -38.64 -34.41 10.22
N GLY A 602 -38.39 -35.04 9.06
CA GLY A 602 -38.56 -34.38 7.75
C GLY A 602 -37.43 -33.44 7.30
N THR A 603 -36.39 -33.30 8.08
CA THR A 603 -35.15 -32.68 7.71
C THR A 603 -34.08 -33.74 7.43
N GLU A 604 -33.57 -33.80 6.22
CA GLU A 604 -32.49 -34.71 5.84
C GLU A 604 -31.18 -34.16 6.34
N ALA A 605 -30.37 -34.94 7.04
CA ALA A 605 -29.04 -34.62 7.51
C ALA A 605 -28.06 -35.71 7.08
N ALA A 606 -26.85 -35.34 6.71
CA ALA A 606 -25.79 -36.29 6.46
C ALA A 606 -25.03 -36.59 7.76
N HIS A 607 -24.98 -37.88 8.12
CA HIS A 607 -24.14 -38.37 9.21
C HIS A 607 -22.84 -38.91 8.63
N ILE A 608 -21.72 -38.36 9.09
CA ILE A 608 -20.37 -38.81 8.70
C ILE A 608 -19.79 -39.51 9.93
N ASP A 609 -19.86 -40.83 9.94
CA ASP A 609 -19.24 -41.66 10.96
C ASP A 609 -17.85 -42.07 10.50
N PHE A 610 -16.84 -41.89 11.34
CA PHE A 610 -15.47 -42.25 10.99
C PHE A 610 -14.68 -42.79 12.18
N THR A 611 -13.58 -43.50 11.85
CA THR A 611 -12.61 -43.96 12.84
C THR A 611 -11.35 -43.08 12.72
N TYR A 612 -10.91 -42.53 13.83
CA TYR A 612 -9.74 -41.67 13.86
C TYR A 612 -8.45 -42.46 13.80
N SER A 613 -7.56 -42.09 12.87
CA SER A 613 -6.16 -42.53 12.84
C SER A 613 -5.26 -41.32 13.10
N SER A 614 -4.17 -41.53 13.84
CA SER A 614 -3.31 -40.42 14.31
C SER A 614 -2.80 -39.54 13.18
N ALA A 615 -3.01 -38.22 13.29
CA ALA A 615 -2.40 -37.22 12.43
C ALA A 615 -2.19 -35.91 13.15
N ARG A 616 -1.21 -35.15 12.65
CA ARG A 616 -0.83 -33.86 13.22
C ARG A 616 -1.89 -32.77 13.06
N SER A 617 -2.73 -32.84 12.03
CA SER A 617 -3.71 -31.80 11.69
C SER A 617 -4.92 -32.46 11.02
N PRO A 618 -5.76 -33.15 11.78
CA PRO A 618 -6.94 -33.84 11.22
C PRO A 618 -7.99 -32.83 10.75
N TYR A 619 -8.65 -33.15 9.65
CA TYR A 619 -9.75 -32.37 9.11
C TYR A 619 -10.76 -33.22 8.35
N ILE A 620 -11.98 -32.71 8.24
CA ILE A 620 -13.01 -33.15 7.31
C ILE A 620 -13.29 -31.98 6.36
N LYS A 621 -13.19 -32.21 5.05
CA LYS A 621 -13.55 -31.22 4.04
C LYS A 621 -14.65 -31.78 3.15
N LEU A 622 -15.73 -31.03 3.06
CA LEU A 622 -16.78 -31.19 2.07
C LEU A 622 -16.47 -30.22 0.94
N GLY A 623 -15.95 -30.74 -0.16
CA GLY A 623 -15.71 -29.98 -1.39
C GLY A 623 -16.95 -29.96 -2.24
N ALA A 624 -17.26 -28.82 -2.81
CA ALA A 624 -18.38 -28.59 -3.73
C ALA A 624 -17.94 -27.71 -4.88
N ASN A 625 -18.74 -27.72 -5.95
CA ASN A 625 -18.68 -26.70 -6.99
C ASN A 625 -20.14 -26.29 -7.29
N PHE A 626 -20.84 -25.92 -6.24
CA PHE A 626 -22.26 -25.63 -6.28
C PHE A 626 -22.49 -24.20 -6.76
N ARG A 627 -23.12 -24.06 -7.94
CA ARG A 627 -23.51 -22.78 -8.51
C ARG A 627 -24.80 -22.28 -7.84
N LEU A 628 -24.79 -21.06 -7.35
CA LEU A 628 -25.95 -20.45 -6.71
C LEU A 628 -26.91 -19.89 -7.78
N PHE A 629 -28.19 -20.19 -7.62
CA PHE A 629 -29.29 -19.59 -8.38
C PHE A 629 -29.61 -18.23 -7.81
N GLY A 630 -29.53 -17.21 -8.64
CA GLY A 630 -29.61 -15.85 -8.15
C GLY A 630 -28.44 -15.52 -7.21
N LEU A 631 -28.39 -14.30 -6.72
CA LEU A 631 -27.37 -13.88 -5.76
C LEU A 631 -27.99 -13.82 -4.36
N PRO A 632 -27.64 -14.71 -3.43
CA PRO A 632 -28.19 -14.67 -2.07
C PRO A 632 -27.58 -13.48 -1.28
N ASP A 633 -28.28 -13.00 -0.27
CA ASP A 633 -27.74 -12.03 0.70
C ASP A 633 -26.68 -12.68 1.59
N SER A 634 -26.90 -13.95 1.93
CA SER A 634 -25.94 -14.73 2.71
C SER A 634 -26.05 -16.25 2.46
N ILE A 635 -24.96 -16.93 2.80
CA ILE A 635 -24.79 -18.38 2.70
C ILE A 635 -24.60 -18.91 4.11
N GLY A 636 -25.50 -19.75 4.58
CA GLY A 636 -25.43 -20.41 5.89
C GLY A 636 -25.05 -21.88 5.76
N PHE A 637 -24.29 -22.38 6.72
CA PHE A 637 -23.95 -23.80 6.82
C PHE A 637 -24.18 -24.32 8.23
N ARG A 638 -25.02 -25.39 8.39
CA ARG A 638 -25.39 -25.94 9.68
C ARG A 638 -24.82 -27.33 9.89
N PHE A 639 -24.21 -27.53 11.06
CA PHE A 639 -23.64 -28.83 11.44
C PHE A 639 -23.56 -29.03 12.96
N ASN A 640 -23.38 -30.29 13.40
CA ASN A 640 -23.15 -30.65 14.80
C ASN A 640 -22.00 -31.65 14.87
N THR A 641 -21.03 -31.41 15.72
CA THR A 641 -19.83 -32.25 15.88
C THR A 641 -19.93 -33.30 16.96
N ARG A 642 -21.10 -33.40 17.63
CA ARG A 642 -21.41 -34.39 18.65
C ARG A 642 -20.34 -34.53 19.73
N GLY A 643 -19.86 -33.43 20.27
CA GLY A 643 -18.84 -33.40 21.32
C GLY A 643 -17.39 -33.37 20.83
N MET A 644 -17.14 -33.49 19.53
CA MET A 644 -15.80 -33.37 18.97
C MET A 644 -15.43 -31.89 18.88
N GLU A 645 -14.30 -31.53 19.48
CA GLU A 645 -13.78 -30.15 19.43
C GLU A 645 -13.15 -29.84 18.11
N LEU A 646 -13.42 -28.64 17.60
CA LEU A 646 -12.78 -28.11 16.40
C LEU A 646 -11.82 -26.96 16.77
N LEU A 647 -10.71 -26.87 16.04
CA LEU A 647 -9.84 -25.68 16.02
C LEU A 647 -10.46 -24.54 15.21
N GLY A 648 -11.47 -24.82 14.40
CA GLY A 648 -12.21 -23.86 13.59
C GLY A 648 -12.83 -24.53 12.37
N ALA A 649 -13.64 -23.75 11.66
CA ALA A 649 -14.25 -24.14 10.39
C ALA A 649 -13.97 -23.09 9.31
N ILE A 650 -13.92 -23.51 8.06
CA ILE A 650 -13.62 -22.66 6.91
C ILE A 650 -14.68 -22.88 5.84
N ILE A 651 -15.37 -21.81 5.42
CA ILE A 651 -16.22 -21.82 4.22
C ILE A 651 -15.43 -21.23 3.06
N SER A 652 -15.45 -21.88 1.92
CA SER A 652 -14.81 -21.41 0.69
C SER A 652 -15.84 -21.08 -0.37
N VAL A 653 -15.76 -19.89 -0.93
CA VAL A 653 -16.60 -19.41 -2.04
C VAL A 653 -15.72 -18.87 -3.16
N ARG A 654 -16.19 -18.93 -4.40
CA ARG A 654 -15.49 -18.45 -5.59
C ARG A 654 -16.43 -17.61 -6.45
N SER A 655 -15.98 -16.43 -6.85
CA SER A 655 -16.68 -15.63 -7.85
C SER A 655 -16.27 -16.02 -9.27
N ASN A 656 -17.09 -15.66 -10.25
CA ASN A 656 -16.83 -15.97 -11.67
C ASN A 656 -15.50 -15.39 -12.18
N ASN A 657 -15.16 -14.18 -11.76
CA ASN A 657 -13.95 -13.47 -12.21
C ASN A 657 -12.69 -13.82 -11.40
N ASN A 658 -12.83 -14.51 -10.29
CA ASN A 658 -11.71 -14.87 -9.44
C ASN A 658 -11.52 -16.38 -9.41
N ASN A 659 -10.50 -16.87 -10.09
CA ASN A 659 -10.16 -18.29 -10.07
C ASN A 659 -9.67 -18.80 -8.70
N LEU A 660 -9.49 -17.90 -7.72
CA LEU A 660 -9.10 -18.25 -6.36
C LEU A 660 -10.31 -18.20 -5.44
N ALA A 661 -10.54 -19.28 -4.71
CA ALA A 661 -11.55 -19.32 -3.68
C ALA A 661 -11.22 -18.33 -2.55
N GLN A 662 -12.22 -17.58 -2.12
CA GLN A 662 -12.14 -16.78 -0.91
C GLN A 662 -12.53 -17.65 0.28
N THR A 663 -11.82 -17.54 1.40
CA THR A 663 -12.03 -18.37 2.59
C THR A 663 -12.48 -17.51 3.77
N PHE A 664 -13.55 -17.95 4.42
CA PHE A 664 -14.07 -17.34 5.64
C PHE A 664 -13.80 -18.29 6.80
N ILE A 665 -13.07 -17.83 7.79
CA ILE A 665 -12.60 -18.62 8.93
C ILE A 665 -13.50 -18.32 10.11
N PHE A 666 -14.02 -19.38 10.74
CA PHE A 666 -14.85 -19.33 11.94
C PHE A 666 -14.14 -20.02 13.08
N GLU A 667 -14.01 -19.30 14.18
CA GLU A 667 -13.51 -19.80 15.46
C GLU A 667 -14.69 -19.94 16.44
N ASN A 668 -14.48 -20.50 17.60
CA ASN A 668 -15.49 -20.65 18.65
C ASN A 668 -16.68 -21.56 18.27
N ILE A 669 -16.38 -22.72 17.68
CA ILE A 669 -17.37 -23.75 17.37
C ILE A 669 -17.81 -24.47 18.64
N ASN A 670 -19.12 -24.58 18.86
CA ASN A 670 -19.67 -25.32 20.01
C ASN A 670 -19.77 -26.82 19.70
N ALA A 671 -18.93 -27.62 20.36
CA ALA A 671 -18.88 -29.07 20.13
C ALA A 671 -20.19 -29.81 20.52
N ASN A 672 -20.99 -29.25 21.41
CA ASN A 672 -22.19 -29.92 21.99
C ASN A 672 -23.52 -29.34 21.50
N ALA A 673 -23.46 -28.44 20.49
CA ALA A 673 -24.66 -27.82 19.93
C ALA A 673 -24.65 -27.84 18.41
N GLU A 674 -25.76 -27.51 17.80
CA GLU A 674 -25.84 -27.18 16.41
C GLU A 674 -25.12 -25.83 16.18
N ASN A 675 -24.26 -25.77 15.18
CA ASN A 675 -23.59 -24.59 14.77
C ASN A 675 -24.14 -24.13 13.42
N GLU A 676 -24.33 -22.83 13.27
CA GLU A 676 -24.61 -22.18 12.00
C GLU A 676 -23.51 -21.17 11.68
N LEU A 677 -22.84 -21.35 10.56
CA LEU A 677 -21.84 -20.43 10.04
C LEU A 677 -22.48 -19.66 8.90
N VAL A 678 -22.38 -18.34 8.92
CA VAL A 678 -22.99 -17.48 7.91
C VAL A 678 -21.95 -16.59 7.27
N VAL A 679 -21.85 -16.64 5.94
CA VAL A 679 -21.08 -15.74 5.12
C VAL A 679 -22.04 -14.75 4.47
N LYS A 680 -21.86 -13.46 4.71
CA LYS A 680 -22.58 -12.42 3.96
C LYS A 680 -21.95 -12.28 2.58
N VAL A 681 -22.78 -12.24 1.55
CA VAL A 681 -22.29 -12.06 0.17
C VAL A 681 -21.64 -10.68 0.02
N SER A 682 -22.09 -9.67 0.78
CA SER A 682 -21.46 -8.34 0.86
C SER A 682 -20.01 -8.36 1.37
N ASP A 683 -19.61 -9.40 2.10
CA ASP A 683 -18.24 -9.53 2.63
C ASP A 683 -17.30 -10.19 1.60
N ILE A 684 -17.82 -10.65 0.47
CA ILE A 684 -17.05 -11.23 -0.62
C ILE A 684 -16.35 -10.08 -1.37
N LYS A 685 -15.05 -10.22 -1.61
CA LYS A 685 -14.29 -9.27 -2.41
C LYS A 685 -14.95 -9.06 -3.78
N GLU A 686 -14.98 -7.82 -4.25
CA GLU A 686 -15.64 -7.40 -5.50
C GLU A 686 -17.18 -7.36 -5.44
N TYR A 687 -17.78 -7.53 -4.26
CA TYR A 687 -19.20 -7.32 -4.09
C TYR A 687 -19.62 -5.92 -4.62
N GLY A 688 -20.76 -5.88 -5.31
CA GLY A 688 -21.26 -4.65 -5.95
C GLY A 688 -20.83 -4.46 -7.38
N SER A 689 -19.82 -5.20 -7.89
CA SER A 689 -19.42 -5.16 -9.29
C SER A 689 -20.24 -6.06 -10.21
N PHE A 690 -21.14 -6.86 -9.69
CA PHE A 690 -21.82 -7.99 -10.36
C PHE A 690 -20.89 -8.98 -11.09
N ALA A 691 -19.61 -8.63 -11.18
CA ALA A 691 -18.57 -9.49 -11.71
C ALA A 691 -18.35 -10.76 -10.86
N ILE A 692 -18.87 -10.77 -9.64
CA ILE A 692 -18.84 -11.95 -8.76
C ILE A 692 -19.82 -13.05 -9.23
N TYR A 693 -20.82 -12.71 -10.02
CA TYR A 693 -21.86 -13.66 -10.42
C TYR A 693 -21.47 -14.45 -11.70
N PRO A 694 -21.74 -15.77 -11.80
CA PRO A 694 -22.30 -16.63 -10.78
C PRO A 694 -21.35 -16.88 -9.62
N LEU A 695 -21.92 -16.99 -8.41
CA LEU A 695 -21.18 -17.33 -7.22
C LEU A 695 -21.20 -18.86 -7.01
N PHE A 696 -20.05 -19.43 -6.62
CA PHE A 696 -19.91 -20.85 -6.35
C PHE A 696 -19.54 -21.09 -4.90
N VAL A 697 -20.21 -22.03 -4.25
CA VAL A 697 -19.75 -22.59 -2.97
C VAL A 697 -18.77 -23.70 -3.29
N GLU A 698 -17.51 -23.57 -2.85
CA GLU A 698 -16.46 -24.59 -3.05
C GLU A 698 -16.37 -25.59 -1.91
N GLY A 699 -16.99 -25.29 -0.80
CA GLY A 699 -17.15 -26.25 0.32
C GLY A 699 -16.89 -25.68 1.69
N ILE A 700 -16.95 -26.58 2.65
CA ILE A 700 -16.62 -26.34 4.05
C ILE A 700 -15.51 -27.28 4.51
N ARG A 701 -14.62 -26.78 5.34
CA ARG A 701 -13.59 -27.57 6.02
C ARG A 701 -13.71 -27.41 7.52
N LEU A 702 -13.80 -28.53 8.24
CA LEU A 702 -13.80 -28.62 9.70
C LEU A 702 -12.39 -29.04 10.15
N ASN A 703 -11.66 -28.17 10.84
CA ASN A 703 -10.35 -28.47 11.40
C ASN A 703 -10.50 -29.03 12.81
N ILE A 704 -10.15 -30.29 13.00
CA ILE A 704 -10.41 -31.02 14.22
C ILE A 704 -9.28 -30.81 15.24
N ASN A 705 -9.62 -30.63 16.52
CA ASN A 705 -8.65 -30.64 17.60
C ASN A 705 -8.18 -32.08 17.87
N SER A 706 -6.97 -32.42 17.47
CA SER A 706 -6.41 -33.76 17.65
C SER A 706 -6.24 -34.17 19.11
N GLU A 707 -6.15 -33.21 20.03
CA GLU A 707 -6.04 -33.49 21.47
C GLU A 707 -7.36 -33.99 22.07
N SER A 708 -8.50 -33.72 21.41
CA SER A 708 -9.84 -34.23 21.83
C SER A 708 -10.13 -35.63 21.30
N LEU A 709 -9.25 -36.23 20.51
CA LEU A 709 -9.48 -37.51 19.84
C LEU A 709 -8.56 -38.61 20.37
N THR A 710 -9.08 -39.86 20.38
CA THR A 710 -8.30 -41.06 20.70
C THR A 710 -8.20 -41.92 19.43
N GLU A 711 -6.98 -42.33 19.08
CA GLU A 711 -6.73 -43.22 17.94
C GLU A 711 -7.50 -44.53 18.06
N GLY A 712 -8.13 -44.96 16.97
CA GLY A 712 -8.93 -46.16 16.88
C GLY A 712 -10.39 -45.98 17.34
N ASN A 713 -10.74 -44.86 17.95
CA ASN A 713 -12.13 -44.59 18.34
C ASN A 713 -12.97 -44.05 17.18
N GLY A 714 -14.27 -44.32 17.25
CA GLY A 714 -15.31 -43.84 16.34
C GLY A 714 -15.82 -42.46 16.76
N TYR A 715 -16.01 -41.57 15.79
CA TYR A 715 -16.57 -40.23 15.95
C TYR A 715 -17.61 -39.96 14.87
N SER A 716 -18.46 -38.98 15.09
CA SER A 716 -19.55 -38.62 14.17
C SER A 716 -19.70 -37.10 14.01
N VAL A 717 -19.97 -36.67 12.79
CA VAL A 717 -20.39 -35.28 12.47
C VAL A 717 -21.73 -35.35 11.74
N ILE A 718 -22.64 -34.48 12.12
CA ILE A 718 -23.90 -34.31 11.41
C ILE A 718 -23.82 -33.01 10.60
N ILE A 719 -24.14 -33.09 9.33
CA ILE A 719 -24.26 -31.91 8.43
C ILE A 719 -25.75 -31.75 8.14
N ASN A 720 -26.29 -30.62 8.58
CA ASN A 720 -27.73 -30.33 8.45
C ASN A 720 -28.07 -29.56 7.17
N GLY A 721 -27.08 -29.05 6.46
CA GLY A 721 -27.25 -28.50 5.11
C GLY A 721 -26.61 -27.15 4.85
N LEU A 722 -26.65 -26.76 3.57
CA LEU A 722 -26.33 -25.45 3.06
C LEU A 722 -27.64 -24.65 2.91
N TYR A 723 -27.64 -23.42 3.40
CA TYR A 723 -28.80 -22.53 3.38
C TYR A 723 -28.47 -21.26 2.64
N LEU A 724 -29.33 -20.86 1.71
CA LEU A 724 -29.21 -19.62 0.94
C LEU A 724 -30.33 -18.67 1.34
N TYR A 725 -29.93 -17.47 1.76
CA TYR A 725 -30.87 -16.44 2.20
C TYR A 725 -30.99 -15.38 1.10
N TYR A 726 -32.20 -15.19 0.56
CA TYR A 726 -32.51 -14.25 -0.51
C TYR A 726 -33.46 -13.15 -0.02
N GLY A 727 -33.13 -11.91 -0.37
CA GLY A 727 -33.96 -10.76 -0.15
C GLY A 727 -34.12 -10.35 1.30
N ASN A 728 -34.63 -9.16 1.55
CA ASN A 728 -35.22 -8.80 2.82
C ASN A 728 -36.44 -9.68 3.03
N VAL A 729 -36.22 -10.87 3.55
CA VAL A 729 -37.29 -11.64 4.12
C VAL A 729 -37.83 -10.79 5.26
N VAL A 730 -38.86 -10.01 4.98
CA VAL A 730 -39.88 -9.76 5.99
C VAL A 730 -40.37 -11.19 6.27
N VAL A 731 -39.77 -11.80 7.30
CA VAL A 731 -40.39 -12.98 7.93
C VAL A 731 -41.74 -12.47 8.39
N THR A 732 -42.75 -12.58 7.55
CA THR A 732 -44.08 -12.66 8.00
C THR A 732 -44.11 -14.00 8.72
N VAL A 733 -43.82 -13.93 10.03
CA VAL A 733 -43.97 -15.02 10.96
C VAL A 733 -45.45 -15.36 10.97
N THR A 734 -45.88 -16.14 10.01
CA THR A 734 -47.23 -16.71 9.99
C THR A 734 -47.26 -18.14 10.44
N ASP A 735 -46.13 -18.74 10.87
CA ASP A 735 -46.19 -20.13 11.34
C ASP A 735 -45.20 -20.51 12.47
N PHE A 736 -44.86 -19.58 13.37
CA PHE A 736 -44.42 -19.96 14.69
C PHE A 736 -45.41 -19.39 15.69
N ALA A 737 -46.44 -20.17 15.97
CA ALA A 737 -47.37 -19.99 17.11
C ALA A 737 -46.62 -20.26 18.43
N THR A 738 -45.65 -19.44 18.76
CA THR A 738 -45.17 -19.17 20.11
C THR A 738 -45.01 -17.67 20.21
N ASP A 739 -45.67 -17.07 21.14
CA ASP A 739 -45.71 -15.64 21.46
C ASP A 739 -44.28 -15.12 21.73
N THR A 740 -43.56 -14.65 20.66
CA THR A 740 -42.18 -14.18 20.73
C THR A 740 -42.09 -12.70 20.98
N ARG A 741 -43.23 -12.03 21.19
CA ARG A 741 -43.25 -10.61 21.47
C ARG A 741 -43.04 -10.39 22.97
N LEU A 742 -42.09 -9.52 23.28
CA LEU A 742 -41.83 -9.02 24.62
C LEU A 742 -42.67 -7.76 24.84
N ASP A 743 -43.60 -7.82 25.77
CA ASP A 743 -44.43 -6.66 26.15
C ASP A 743 -43.60 -5.72 27.02
N ILE A 744 -43.37 -4.48 26.53
CA ILE A 744 -42.63 -3.44 27.23
C ILE A 744 -43.43 -2.15 27.31
N TYR A 745 -43.32 -1.42 28.44
CA TYR A 745 -43.98 -0.13 28.63
C TYR A 745 -43.18 0.77 29.60
N PRO A 746 -43.29 2.11 29.46
CA PRO A 746 -43.84 2.81 28.33
C PRO A 746 -43.00 2.66 27.06
N ASN A 747 -43.62 2.75 25.92
CA ASN A 747 -42.93 2.82 24.65
C ASN A 747 -43.70 3.80 23.74
N PRO A 748 -43.16 5.00 23.46
CA PRO A 748 -41.82 5.52 23.77
C PRO A 748 -41.51 5.74 25.26
N ALA A 749 -40.25 5.56 25.64
CA ALA A 749 -39.75 5.68 27.01
C ALA A 749 -38.74 6.84 27.17
N THR A 750 -38.51 7.29 28.41
CA THR A 750 -37.53 8.38 28.72
C THR A 750 -36.48 7.96 29.76
N GLU A 751 -36.87 7.28 30.82
CA GLU A 751 -35.98 6.93 31.93
C GLU A 751 -35.94 5.41 32.21
N PHE A 752 -37.10 4.75 32.15
CA PHE A 752 -37.23 3.35 32.45
C PHE A 752 -38.14 2.66 31.44
N ILE A 753 -37.89 1.39 31.18
CA ILE A 753 -38.80 0.47 30.52
C ILE A 753 -39.11 -0.66 31.47
N TYR A 754 -40.37 -1.05 31.55
CA TYR A 754 -40.86 -2.16 32.36
C TYR A 754 -41.12 -3.38 31.47
N LEU A 755 -40.80 -4.54 32.01
CA LEU A 755 -40.95 -5.83 31.36
C LEU A 755 -41.92 -6.70 32.18
N PRO A 756 -42.47 -7.77 31.62
CA PRO A 756 -43.24 -8.72 32.38
C PRO A 756 -42.45 -9.30 33.58
N ASN A 757 -43.13 -9.52 34.70
CA ASN A 757 -42.49 -10.04 35.92
C ASN A 757 -41.78 -11.38 35.74
N GLU A 758 -42.22 -12.16 34.78
CA GLU A 758 -41.59 -13.44 34.38
C GLU A 758 -40.19 -13.30 33.78
N CYS A 759 -39.80 -12.08 33.41
CA CYS A 759 -38.48 -11.80 32.89
C CYS A 759 -37.43 -11.55 34.01
N ALA A 760 -37.84 -11.45 35.27
CA ALA A 760 -36.90 -11.24 36.36
C ALA A 760 -35.94 -12.44 36.50
N GLY A 761 -34.66 -12.19 36.60
CA GLY A 761 -33.61 -13.22 36.62
C GLY A 761 -33.06 -13.61 35.25
N GLU A 762 -33.68 -13.17 34.14
CA GLU A 762 -33.28 -13.50 32.79
C GLU A 762 -32.22 -12.50 32.25
N ARG A 763 -31.44 -12.96 31.28
CA ARG A 763 -30.48 -12.08 30.58
C ARG A 763 -31.19 -11.25 29.54
N TYR A 764 -30.82 -9.98 29.48
CA TYR A 764 -31.25 -9.07 28.42
C TYR A 764 -30.09 -8.53 27.60
N SER A 765 -30.38 -8.15 26.37
CA SER A 765 -29.51 -7.33 25.54
C SER A 765 -30.34 -6.26 24.83
N ILE A 766 -29.75 -5.04 24.72
CA ILE A 766 -30.33 -3.94 23.97
C ILE A 766 -29.33 -3.56 22.88
N VAL A 767 -29.81 -3.55 21.64
CA VAL A 767 -29.02 -3.17 20.47
C VAL A 767 -29.63 -1.95 19.78
N ASP A 768 -28.82 -1.14 19.12
CA ASP A 768 -29.29 -0.07 18.26
C ASP A 768 -29.82 -0.60 16.91
N ILE A 769 -30.28 0.31 16.03
CA ILE A 769 -30.82 -0.06 14.72
C ILE A 769 -29.76 -0.65 13.77
N GLU A 770 -28.48 -0.50 14.07
CA GLU A 770 -27.36 -1.06 13.33
C GLU A 770 -26.92 -2.42 13.91
N GLY A 771 -27.61 -2.90 14.95
CA GLY A 771 -27.33 -4.18 15.62
C GLY A 771 -26.17 -4.13 16.61
N ARG A 772 -25.62 -2.94 16.93
CA ARG A 772 -24.53 -2.80 17.92
C ARG A 772 -25.10 -2.92 19.34
N LEU A 773 -24.43 -3.70 20.16
CA LEU A 773 -24.81 -3.86 21.57
C LEU A 773 -24.61 -2.56 22.35
N VAL A 774 -25.71 -2.05 22.90
CA VAL A 774 -25.72 -0.82 23.71
C VAL A 774 -25.74 -1.11 25.21
N SER A 775 -26.45 -2.15 25.60
CA SER A 775 -26.49 -2.61 27.00
C SER A 775 -26.83 -4.09 27.09
N SER A 776 -26.31 -4.77 28.10
CA SER A 776 -26.69 -6.14 28.43
C SER A 776 -26.51 -6.40 29.93
N GLY A 777 -27.27 -7.33 30.47
CA GLY A 777 -27.20 -7.68 31.87
C GLY A 777 -28.16 -8.80 32.23
N VAL A 778 -28.35 -9.00 33.54
CA VAL A 778 -29.39 -9.86 34.10
C VAL A 778 -30.42 -8.94 34.75
N LEU A 779 -31.68 -9.19 34.48
CA LEU A 779 -32.80 -8.43 35.08
C LEU A 779 -32.93 -8.80 36.56
N THR A 780 -32.49 -7.92 37.45
CA THR A 780 -32.67 -8.09 38.90
C THR A 780 -34.09 -7.73 39.32
N ASP A 781 -34.71 -6.82 38.56
CA ASP A 781 -36.08 -6.35 38.72
C ASP A 781 -36.82 -6.40 37.38
N ASN A 782 -38.08 -6.04 37.34
CA ASN A 782 -38.88 -6.02 36.11
C ASN A 782 -38.72 -4.73 35.28
N TYR A 783 -37.63 -3.98 35.46
CA TYR A 783 -37.36 -2.76 34.70
C TYR A 783 -35.90 -2.61 34.34
N ILE A 784 -35.65 -1.81 33.30
CA ILE A 784 -34.31 -1.40 32.87
C ILE A 784 -34.25 0.13 32.88
N ASN A 785 -33.20 0.69 33.47
CA ASN A 785 -32.90 2.11 33.42
C ASN A 785 -32.24 2.45 32.06
N ILE A 786 -32.87 3.34 31.30
CA ILE A 786 -32.40 3.79 29.98
C ILE A 786 -32.09 5.30 29.94
N SER A 787 -32.01 5.96 31.08
CA SER A 787 -31.79 7.42 31.17
C SER A 787 -30.45 7.89 30.55
N GLY A 788 -29.49 6.98 30.42
CA GLY A 788 -28.18 7.24 29.80
C GLY A 788 -28.13 6.96 28.27
N PHE A 789 -29.24 6.56 27.67
CA PHE A 789 -29.26 6.19 26.24
C PHE A 789 -29.54 7.42 25.35
N ALA A 790 -28.91 7.47 24.18
CA ALA A 790 -29.25 8.48 23.19
C ALA A 790 -30.70 8.33 22.69
N LYS A 791 -31.31 9.45 22.28
CA LYS A 791 -32.65 9.39 21.66
C LYS A 791 -32.59 8.60 20.36
N GLY A 792 -33.49 7.66 20.20
CA GLY A 792 -33.49 6.79 19.04
C GLY A 792 -34.34 5.55 19.18
N MET A 793 -34.18 4.64 18.22
CA MET A 793 -34.85 3.36 18.20
C MET A 793 -33.82 2.26 18.57
N TYR A 794 -34.26 1.32 19.38
CA TYR A 794 -33.48 0.18 19.87
C TYR A 794 -34.33 -1.09 19.82
N ILE A 795 -33.67 -2.23 19.88
CA ILE A 795 -34.30 -3.55 20.04
C ILE A 795 -33.82 -4.15 21.36
N ILE A 796 -34.74 -4.54 22.20
CA ILE A 796 -34.46 -5.32 23.40
C ILE A 796 -34.77 -6.79 23.15
N ASN A 797 -33.89 -7.67 23.60
CA ASN A 797 -34.06 -9.12 23.59
C ASN A 797 -33.95 -9.64 24.99
N VAL A 798 -34.87 -10.50 25.37
CA VAL A 798 -34.90 -11.24 26.65
C VAL A 798 -35.44 -12.64 26.36
N ASN A 799 -34.66 -13.68 26.64
CA ASN A 799 -35.11 -15.11 26.58
C ASN A 799 -35.81 -15.48 25.25
N ASN A 800 -35.24 -15.18 24.10
CA ASN A 800 -35.81 -15.40 22.76
C ASN A 800 -37.10 -14.59 22.44
N LYS A 801 -37.49 -13.67 23.30
CA LYS A 801 -38.51 -12.66 23.01
C LYS A 801 -37.86 -11.34 22.71
N SER A 802 -38.39 -10.59 21.76
CA SER A 802 -37.85 -9.28 21.39
C SER A 802 -38.93 -8.22 21.28
N SER A 803 -38.54 -6.96 21.51
CA SER A 803 -39.43 -5.82 21.30
C SER A 803 -38.64 -4.57 20.87
N LYS A 804 -39.31 -3.72 20.10
CA LYS A 804 -38.78 -2.43 19.68
C LYS A 804 -39.04 -1.37 20.76
N ILE A 805 -38.02 -0.60 21.12
CA ILE A 805 -38.08 0.51 22.06
C ILE A 805 -37.82 1.82 21.30
N ILE A 806 -38.58 2.86 21.61
CA ILE A 806 -38.32 4.24 21.18
C ILE A 806 -37.96 5.06 22.43
N ILE A 807 -36.77 5.62 22.47
CA ILE A 807 -36.27 6.50 23.53
C ILE A 807 -36.39 7.95 23.07
N LYS A 808 -37.05 8.80 23.87
CA LYS A 808 -37.35 10.22 23.57
C LYS A 808 -36.39 11.19 24.22
#